data_3d13453a722e289573d1341c9de378fd
#
_entry.id   3d13453a722e289573d1341c9de378fd
#
_cell.length_a   1.000
_cell.length_b   1.000
_cell.length_c   1.000
_cell.angle_alpha   90.00
_cell.angle_beta   90.00
_cell.angle_gamma   90.00
#
_symmetry.space_group_name_H-M   'P 1'
#
loop_
_entity.id
_entity.type
_entity.pdbx_description
1 polymer ?
#
loop_
_entity_poly.entity_id
_entity_poly.type
_entity_poly.pdbx_seq_one_letter_code
_entity_poly.pdbx_strand_id
1 'polypeptide(L)'
;MKRSVIENRLQKLFETSPVVVWDDPAGEFADNLADLDLPGATVFVDRDGERFELKALVNGLAATDRLLIYRATPEGAVSPATDTSADWLADVMSYAPIFTADAASTQLADLNALDTPEMRAALKQFAPFFKRASGVKRVHELRASFSTPNELALAVITAALGSDTPATADWTLIAFMACAHEQGSVDAQDKLERAGAWGAFCRMTRDYVGFAGDASKEDELSVHVLMSALHAVAPHGLAERDSGACLARGGDCGALGLESDVPAVLAAEHGAPSPAASEQTARHASEVLRLWLSIAHGAGTVHDALLHAAQTAEHAYGLPAWFGSWPTDALAQIAAFPAVDETLIKRALRALAANERVDENLRTALDQRRTSVWHDRFAATYAALAAALDIEAFGQLSSIDSDARVVWNTYTTSWFRMDAAYRRFRLAFRTARNEVPSLDKDLHRLADHIETRYRCDFLRDSAAAWEHAAEQDLATNGYVADIPRQRDFFITEVEPLLRKTKRTWVIISDALRFEVAAALGEELERTTQGQVHLASMQAGFPSITACGMAALLPHAKLRMTPHVAEPGRNPAGFDVFVDGLPTQGTPARQTVLQTYLDTYHPGMKGVALQSSAFMNMERAERKEAVGAASVVFLYHNRIDAIGDDATTEHDVFDACRDTITELCQLVSQIVREFRASDILITADHGFLYTAQPLGETDKVALTEVQGQIAAYGRRYVVGMRGVSSDAMMPVSLTATSDGELQGLAPREMIRIKKAGGGENYVHGGISLQELCVPVLHFKNFRAGSKGFRDRSYATLSLVSPLTTITNASFELQLLQDDAVGGKVLSATYELGFYLDDGTPATEVRHVAASSAEPDAINRTNWASFHVRAAVMDHVGATCRLVARNVDDPSAEELVLARCTLSISVGTSFSSDW
;
A
#
# COMPACT_ATOMS: atom_id res chain seq x y z
N MET A 1 32.01 20.75 31.87
CA MET A 1 33.14 19.85 31.82
C MET A 1 33.05 18.83 32.95
N LYS A 2 33.24 17.55 32.67
CA LYS A 2 33.31 16.56 33.78
C LYS A 2 34.66 16.68 34.41
N ARG A 3 34.70 17.33 35.56
CA ARG A 3 35.80 17.47 36.48
C ARG A 3 36.64 16.19 36.62
N SER A 4 35.97 15.04 36.64
CA SER A 4 36.52 13.70 36.73
C SER A 4 37.53 13.31 35.62
N VAL A 5 37.45 13.89 34.42
CA VAL A 5 38.36 13.56 33.30
C VAL A 5 39.73 14.19 33.52
N ILE A 6 39.77 15.47 33.94
CA ILE A 6 41.02 16.15 34.29
C ILE A 6 41.70 15.46 35.50
N GLU A 7 40.92 15.20 36.54
CA GLU A 7 41.38 14.55 37.75
C GLU A 7 41.99 13.16 37.45
N ASN A 8 41.32 12.32 36.63
CA ASN A 8 41.81 11.02 36.21
C ASN A 8 43.13 11.09 35.40
N ARG A 9 43.25 12.10 34.49
CA ARG A 9 44.47 12.29 33.72
C ARG A 9 45.63 12.77 34.59
N LEU A 10 45.38 13.69 35.49
CA LEU A 10 46.37 14.16 36.46
C LEU A 10 46.80 13.04 37.39
N GLN A 11 45.89 12.25 37.91
CA GLN A 11 46.18 11.06 38.76
C GLN A 11 47.09 10.05 38.06
N LYS A 12 46.87 9.77 36.77
CA LYS A 12 47.73 8.89 35.97
C LYS A 12 49.15 9.45 35.82
N LEU A 13 49.30 10.75 35.67
CA LEU A 13 50.63 11.39 35.62
C LEU A 13 51.33 11.32 36.97
N PHE A 14 50.59 11.44 38.06
CA PHE A 14 51.08 11.26 39.44
C PHE A 14 51.49 9.82 39.80
N GLU A 15 51.08 8.81 39.00
CA GLU A 15 51.63 7.45 39.15
C GLU A 15 53.10 7.37 38.75
N THR A 16 53.56 8.23 37.83
CA THR A 16 54.89 8.21 37.25
C THR A 16 55.81 9.31 37.76
N SER A 17 55.25 10.43 38.28
CA SER A 17 56.00 11.57 38.76
C SER A 17 55.37 12.22 39.99
N PRO A 18 56.18 12.59 41.03
CA PRO A 18 55.63 13.32 42.18
C PRO A 18 55.26 14.78 41.85
N VAL A 19 55.80 15.35 40.77
CA VAL A 19 55.49 16.71 40.31
C VAL A 19 54.92 16.66 38.92
N VAL A 20 53.82 17.38 38.70
CA VAL A 20 53.17 17.57 37.40
C VAL A 20 53.01 19.06 37.19
N VAL A 21 53.40 19.53 36.00
CA VAL A 21 53.21 20.93 35.60
C VAL A 21 51.99 20.99 34.69
N TRP A 22 50.96 21.76 35.09
CA TRP A 22 49.82 22.04 34.23
C TRP A 22 50.01 23.39 33.57
N ASP A 23 50.30 23.38 32.27
CA ASP A 23 50.38 24.59 31.44
C ASP A 23 49.04 24.90 30.84
N ASP A 24 48.38 25.97 31.27
CA ASP A 24 47.09 26.49 30.80
C ASP A 24 47.30 27.91 30.21
N PRO A 25 47.70 28.01 28.93
CA PRO A 25 48.02 29.28 28.30
C PRO A 25 46.91 30.33 28.31
N ALA A 26 45.66 29.91 28.32
CA ALA A 26 44.50 30.79 28.33
C ALA A 26 43.95 31.10 29.73
N GLY A 27 44.45 30.41 30.76
CA GLY A 27 44.01 30.60 32.15
C GLY A 27 42.59 30.14 32.41
N GLU A 28 42.06 29.24 31.58
CA GLU A 28 40.64 28.87 31.55
C GLU A 28 40.18 28.12 32.83
N PHE A 29 41.13 27.49 33.53
CA PHE A 29 40.87 26.70 34.74
C PHE A 29 41.30 27.41 36.05
N ALA A 30 41.81 28.62 36.00
CA ALA A 30 42.31 29.30 37.15
C ALA A 30 41.31 29.40 38.32
N ASP A 31 40.06 29.70 38.03
CA ASP A 31 38.97 29.84 39.02
C ASP A 31 38.46 28.51 39.58
N ASN A 32 38.75 27.40 38.88
CA ASN A 32 38.24 26.07 39.25
C ASN A 32 39.27 25.15 39.92
N LEU A 33 40.48 25.60 40.13
CA LEU A 33 41.59 24.81 40.72
C LEU A 33 41.25 24.34 42.12
N ALA A 34 40.59 25.16 42.94
CA ALA A 34 40.18 24.84 44.29
C ALA A 34 39.16 23.70 44.37
N ASP A 35 38.47 23.42 43.31
CA ASP A 35 37.42 22.40 43.24
C ASP A 35 37.98 21.02 42.81
N LEU A 36 39.24 20.89 42.40
CA LEU A 36 39.80 19.61 41.97
C LEU A 36 39.98 18.65 43.17
N ASP A 37 39.48 17.41 42.97
CA ASP A 37 39.65 16.31 43.92
C ASP A 37 40.88 15.48 43.50
N LEU A 38 42.04 15.87 44.02
CA LEU A 38 43.32 15.22 43.77
C LEU A 38 43.88 14.69 45.11
N PRO A 39 43.50 13.49 45.54
CA PRO A 39 43.91 12.95 46.86
C PRO A 39 45.43 12.91 47.02
N GLY A 40 45.92 13.55 48.08
CA GLY A 40 47.35 13.61 48.40
C GLY A 40 48.20 14.52 47.53
N ALA A 41 47.60 15.34 46.66
CA ALA A 41 48.30 16.33 45.89
C ALA A 41 48.06 17.76 46.40
N THR A 42 49.11 18.56 46.46
CA THR A 42 49.06 20.01 46.74
C THR A 42 49.02 20.73 45.38
N VAL A 43 48.11 21.69 45.21
CA VAL A 43 48.02 22.52 44.01
C VAL A 43 48.72 23.85 44.31
N PHE A 44 49.73 24.22 43.52
CA PHE A 44 50.42 25.50 43.59
C PHE A 44 50.26 26.28 42.31
N VAL A 45 49.85 27.52 42.41
CA VAL A 45 49.68 28.41 41.25
C VAL A 45 50.97 29.22 41.06
N ASP A 46 51.60 29.13 39.87
CA ASP A 46 52.80 29.85 39.53
C ASP A 46 52.49 31.37 39.39
N ARG A 47 52.83 32.16 40.41
CA ARG A 47 52.65 33.61 40.43
C ARG A 47 53.98 34.33 40.54
N ASP A 48 54.11 35.47 39.91
CA ASP A 48 55.28 36.33 40.09
C ASP A 48 55.39 36.76 41.55
N GLY A 49 56.56 36.50 42.14
CA GLY A 49 56.84 36.79 43.52
C GLY A 49 56.82 35.59 44.50
N GLU A 50 56.22 34.50 44.14
CA GLU A 50 56.09 33.28 44.98
C GLU A 50 57.02 32.14 44.50
N ARG A 51 57.93 32.43 43.58
CA ARG A 51 58.77 31.45 42.86
C ARG A 51 59.82 30.75 43.75
N PHE A 52 60.29 31.41 44.76
CA PHE A 52 61.23 30.81 45.72
C PHE A 52 60.51 29.80 46.65
N GLU A 53 59.27 30.11 47.01
CA GLU A 53 58.39 29.22 47.79
C GLU A 53 58.09 27.95 47.02
N LEU A 54 57.76 28.04 45.75
CA LEU A 54 57.56 26.87 44.88
C LEU A 54 58.82 26.02 44.78
N LYS A 55 60.02 26.59 44.58
CA LYS A 55 61.26 25.82 44.57
C LYS A 55 61.58 25.17 45.92
N ALA A 56 61.30 25.84 46.98
CA ALA A 56 61.41 25.23 48.32
C ALA A 56 60.45 24.05 48.51
N LEU A 57 59.22 24.14 48.07
CA LEU A 57 58.27 23.11 48.08
C LEU A 57 58.72 21.92 47.22
N VAL A 58 59.15 22.14 46.00
CA VAL A 58 59.62 21.05 45.08
C VAL A 58 60.83 20.28 45.71
N ASN A 59 61.78 21.04 46.33
CA ASN A 59 62.99 20.46 46.94
C ASN A 59 62.71 19.77 48.30
N GLY A 60 61.58 20.06 48.94
CA GLY A 60 61.17 19.54 50.23
C GLY A 60 60.17 18.38 50.17
N LEU A 61 59.71 17.96 48.93
CA LEU A 61 58.69 16.90 48.76
C LEU A 61 59.13 15.56 49.32
N ALA A 62 58.33 14.98 50.18
CA ALA A 62 58.46 13.59 50.58
C ALA A 62 58.10 12.62 49.45
N ALA A 63 58.59 11.39 49.52
CA ALA A 63 58.32 10.36 48.47
C ALA A 63 56.80 10.05 48.23
N THR A 64 56.01 10.39 49.22
CA THR A 64 54.57 10.18 49.20
C THR A 64 53.77 11.39 48.71
N ASP A 65 54.42 12.58 48.64
CA ASP A 65 53.75 13.84 48.34
C ASP A 65 53.61 14.00 46.83
N ARG A 66 52.54 14.69 46.39
CA ARG A 66 52.26 15.04 45.03
C ARG A 66 52.07 16.54 44.90
N LEU A 67 52.67 17.15 43.87
CA LEU A 67 52.61 18.61 43.62
C LEU A 67 52.13 18.88 42.19
N LEU A 68 50.99 19.57 42.08
CA LEU A 68 50.52 20.12 40.80
C LEU A 68 50.92 21.58 40.74
N ILE A 69 51.77 21.93 39.78
CA ILE A 69 52.16 23.31 39.49
C ILE A 69 51.29 23.81 38.35
N TYR A 70 50.36 24.69 38.64
CA TYR A 70 49.49 25.34 37.62
C TYR A 70 50.06 26.63 37.10
N ARG A 71 50.15 26.77 35.81
CA ARG A 71 50.67 27.96 35.11
C ARG A 71 49.64 28.48 34.12
N ALA A 72 49.22 29.74 34.33
CA ALA A 72 48.44 30.51 33.36
C ALA A 72 49.38 31.46 32.63
N THR A 73 49.52 31.33 31.31
CA THR A 73 50.39 32.19 30.51
C THR A 73 49.53 33.29 29.87
N PRO A 74 49.80 34.59 30.09
CA PRO A 74 49.01 35.66 29.47
C PRO A 74 49.10 35.64 27.94
N GLU A 75 47.99 36.03 27.29
CA GLU A 75 47.88 36.11 25.82
C GLU A 75 49.05 37.00 25.27
N GLY A 76 49.87 36.46 24.38
CA GLY A 76 51.02 37.14 23.78
C GLY A 76 52.42 36.81 24.36
N ALA A 77 52.50 36.04 25.44
CA ALA A 77 53.76 35.46 25.89
C ALA A 77 54.09 34.20 25.09
N VAL A 78 55.35 34.06 24.67
CA VAL A 78 55.81 32.82 23.98
C VAL A 78 55.69 31.66 24.96
N SER A 79 54.95 30.60 24.57
CA SER A 79 54.80 29.42 25.41
C SER A 79 56.18 28.81 25.73
N PRO A 80 56.50 28.55 26.98
CA PRO A 80 57.77 27.92 27.37
C PRO A 80 58.02 26.54 26.80
N ALA A 81 56.98 25.91 26.20
CA ALA A 81 57.09 24.58 25.59
C ALA A 81 58.07 24.52 24.40
N THR A 82 58.45 25.65 23.79
CA THR A 82 59.36 25.71 22.66
C THR A 82 60.81 26.14 23.02
N ASP A 83 60.98 26.80 24.15
CA ASP A 83 62.33 27.18 24.66
C ASP A 83 62.32 27.17 26.19
N THR A 84 62.70 26.07 26.78
CA THR A 84 62.80 25.88 28.26
C THR A 84 64.02 26.46 28.89
N SER A 85 65.00 26.98 28.11
CA SER A 85 66.28 27.44 28.61
C SER A 85 66.20 28.75 29.35
N ALA A 86 65.19 29.57 29.12
CA ALA A 86 64.95 30.85 29.78
C ALA A 86 63.95 30.77 30.95
N ASP A 87 63.33 29.59 31.19
CA ASP A 87 62.31 29.38 32.26
C ASP A 87 63.07 29.10 33.61
N TRP A 88 62.72 29.87 34.63
CA TRP A 88 63.26 29.64 35.95
C TRP A 88 62.87 28.29 36.59
N LEU A 89 61.84 27.59 36.06
CA LEU A 89 61.48 26.22 36.37
C LEU A 89 62.09 25.19 35.39
N ALA A 90 63.05 25.58 34.55
CA ALA A 90 63.62 24.70 33.52
C ALA A 90 64.15 23.36 34.11
N ASP A 91 64.65 23.38 35.31
CA ASP A 91 65.13 22.23 36.05
C ASP A 91 63.99 21.28 36.42
N VAL A 92 62.80 21.77 36.85
CA VAL A 92 61.63 21.03 37.19
C VAL A 92 60.98 20.44 35.89
N MET A 93 60.89 21.27 34.86
CA MET A 93 60.33 20.87 33.57
C MET A 93 61.20 19.83 32.84
N SER A 94 62.44 19.69 33.21
CA SER A 94 63.28 18.63 32.61
C SER A 94 62.89 17.21 33.02
N TYR A 95 62.16 17.03 34.11
CA TYR A 95 61.75 15.69 34.63
C TYR A 95 60.25 15.59 34.96
N ALA A 96 59.55 16.73 35.16
CA ALA A 96 58.14 16.73 35.48
C ALA A 96 57.32 16.63 34.17
N PRO A 97 56.35 15.74 34.07
CA PRO A 97 55.45 15.69 32.92
C PRO A 97 54.64 16.97 32.85
N ILE A 98 54.54 17.53 31.64
CA ILE A 98 53.75 18.73 31.36
C ILE A 98 52.32 18.23 30.98
N PHE A 99 51.34 18.65 31.77
CA PHE A 99 49.94 18.48 31.47
C PHE A 99 49.39 19.72 30.78
N THR A 100 48.90 19.58 29.61
CA THR A 100 48.16 20.64 28.90
C THR A 100 46.73 20.17 28.74
N ALA A 101 45.81 20.90 29.33
CA ALA A 101 44.39 20.73 29.08
C ALA A 101 43.79 22.12 28.99
N ASP A 102 43.28 22.41 27.81
CA ASP A 102 42.37 23.51 27.59
C ASP A 102 40.93 23.01 27.47
N ALA A 103 39.97 23.91 27.53
CA ALA A 103 38.56 23.55 27.39
C ALA A 103 38.28 22.83 26.06
N ALA A 104 38.99 23.18 24.99
CA ALA A 104 38.84 22.57 23.68
C ALA A 104 39.34 21.11 23.67
N SER A 105 40.54 20.83 24.21
CA SER A 105 41.08 19.47 24.27
C SER A 105 40.21 18.54 25.12
N THR A 106 39.65 19.08 26.20
CA THR A 106 38.72 18.30 27.06
C THR A 106 37.41 18.00 26.36
N GLN A 107 36.87 18.99 25.67
CA GLN A 107 35.62 18.79 24.92
C GLN A 107 35.81 17.84 23.72
N LEU A 108 36.97 17.88 23.05
CA LEU A 108 37.32 16.92 22.00
C LEU A 108 37.48 15.48 22.56
N ALA A 109 38.05 15.37 23.75
CA ALA A 109 38.11 14.07 24.41
C ALA A 109 36.72 13.56 24.84
N ASP A 110 35.86 14.46 25.31
CA ASP A 110 34.44 14.10 25.62
C ASP A 110 33.70 13.70 24.34
N LEU A 111 34.04 14.26 23.18
CA LEU A 111 33.48 13.91 21.86
C LEU A 111 34.16 12.66 21.25
N ASN A 112 35.16 12.10 21.88
CA ASN A 112 35.99 11.05 21.27
C ASN A 112 36.59 11.47 19.91
N ALA A 113 36.99 12.72 19.81
CA ALA A 113 37.50 13.35 18.59
C ALA A 113 39.04 13.51 18.65
N LEU A 114 39.70 13.46 17.48
CA LEU A 114 41.13 13.72 17.37
C LEU A 114 41.42 15.18 17.71
N ASP A 115 42.42 15.42 18.52
CA ASP A 115 42.85 16.78 18.89
C ASP A 115 43.83 17.31 17.84
N THR A 116 43.29 17.97 16.81
CA THR A 116 44.06 18.67 15.76
C THR A 116 43.66 20.12 15.67
N PRO A 117 44.52 20.99 15.08
CA PRO A 117 44.19 22.43 14.90
C PRO A 117 42.88 22.65 14.13
N GLU A 118 42.63 21.81 13.12
CA GLU A 118 41.43 21.87 12.28
C GLU A 118 40.18 21.47 13.09
N MET A 119 40.27 20.43 13.92
CA MET A 119 39.19 19.99 14.79
C MET A 119 38.88 21.00 15.89
N ARG A 120 39.90 21.66 16.44
CA ARG A 120 39.74 22.78 17.38
C ARG A 120 39.04 23.97 16.72
N ALA A 121 39.35 24.27 15.48
CA ALA A 121 38.68 25.31 14.71
C ALA A 121 37.19 24.98 14.46
N ALA A 122 36.88 23.72 14.11
CA ALA A 122 35.50 23.25 13.96
C ALA A 122 34.74 23.32 15.29
N LEU A 123 35.36 22.90 16.40
CA LEU A 123 34.75 22.97 17.72
C LEU A 123 34.43 24.44 18.11
N LYS A 124 35.31 25.38 17.80
CA LYS A 124 35.07 26.81 18.01
C LYS A 124 33.92 27.33 17.15
N GLN A 125 33.83 26.89 15.91
CA GLN A 125 32.70 27.21 15.01
C GLN A 125 31.37 26.74 15.59
N PHE A 126 31.30 25.51 16.13
CA PHE A 126 30.09 24.91 16.69
C PHE A 126 29.90 25.19 18.19
N ALA A 127 30.68 26.07 18.79
CA ALA A 127 30.56 26.43 20.22
C ALA A 127 29.12 26.78 20.66
N PRO A 128 28.29 27.50 19.84
CA PRO A 128 26.89 27.75 20.20
C PRO A 128 26.06 26.48 20.43
N PHE A 129 26.28 25.40 19.65
CA PHE A 129 25.62 24.12 19.77
C PHE A 129 26.05 23.40 21.06
N PHE A 130 27.34 23.37 21.36
CA PHE A 130 27.91 22.67 22.51
C PHE A 130 27.77 23.39 23.86
N LYS A 131 27.28 24.64 23.89
CA LYS A 131 26.90 25.31 25.13
C LYS A 131 25.85 24.56 25.96
N ARG A 132 25.07 23.69 25.31
CA ARG A 132 24.08 22.85 25.96
C ARG A 132 24.66 21.47 26.22
N ALA A 133 24.56 20.96 27.45
CA ALA A 133 25.05 19.63 27.82
C ALA A 133 24.41 18.50 26.96
N SER A 134 23.18 18.71 26.45
CA SER A 134 22.52 17.80 25.54
C SER A 134 23.18 17.69 24.17
N GLY A 135 23.95 18.69 23.74
CA GLY A 135 24.61 18.72 22.42
C GLY A 135 25.63 17.61 22.24
N VAL A 136 26.53 17.45 23.24
CA VAL A 136 27.55 16.38 23.25
C VAL A 136 26.89 15.01 23.20
N LYS A 137 25.88 14.78 24.04
CA LYS A 137 25.13 13.52 24.06
C LYS A 137 24.49 13.22 22.70
N ARG A 138 23.86 14.23 22.10
CA ARG A 138 23.15 14.08 20.83
C ARG A 138 24.09 13.75 19.67
N VAL A 139 25.24 14.38 19.61
CA VAL A 139 26.28 14.10 18.59
C VAL A 139 26.82 12.67 18.74
N HIS A 140 27.01 12.19 19.98
CA HIS A 140 27.42 10.80 20.22
C HIS A 140 26.38 9.75 19.85
N GLU A 141 25.09 10.07 19.97
CA GLU A 141 24.00 9.19 19.52
C GLU A 141 24.06 8.98 18.00
N LEU A 142 24.60 9.95 17.25
CA LEU A 142 24.69 9.89 15.79
C LEU A 142 26.02 9.30 15.30
N ARG A 143 27.11 9.46 16.07
CA ARG A 143 28.43 8.93 15.74
C ARG A 143 29.28 8.79 16.99
N ALA A 144 30.00 7.65 17.13
CA ALA A 144 30.76 7.31 18.33
C ALA A 144 32.14 8.02 18.39
N SER A 145 32.75 8.37 17.26
CA SER A 145 34.08 9.02 17.20
C SER A 145 34.21 9.94 15.98
N PHE A 146 35.14 10.90 16.06
CA PHE A 146 35.35 11.91 15.02
C PHE A 146 36.81 12.00 14.65
N SER A 147 37.14 11.70 13.39
CA SER A 147 38.51 11.78 12.84
C SER A 147 38.75 13.05 12.03
N THR A 148 37.70 13.64 11.47
CA THR A 148 37.76 14.83 10.61
C THR A 148 36.78 15.91 11.05
N PRO A 149 37.07 17.20 10.75
CA PRO A 149 36.13 18.31 10.97
C PRO A 149 34.78 18.11 10.25
N ASN A 150 34.77 17.48 9.09
CA ASN A 150 33.57 17.25 8.30
C ASN A 150 32.66 16.24 8.96
N GLU A 151 33.18 15.18 9.56
CA GLU A 151 32.38 14.22 10.35
C GLU A 151 31.70 14.91 11.54
N LEU A 152 32.42 15.78 12.24
CA LEU A 152 31.84 16.56 13.32
C LEU A 152 30.76 17.53 12.80
N ALA A 153 31.01 18.18 11.67
CA ALA A 153 30.06 19.10 11.04
C ALA A 153 28.75 18.39 10.67
N LEU A 154 28.82 17.22 10.03
CA LEU A 154 27.64 16.42 9.68
C LEU A 154 26.84 16.03 10.90
N ALA A 155 27.49 15.58 11.97
CA ALA A 155 26.81 15.20 13.20
C ALA A 155 26.14 16.41 13.89
N VAL A 156 26.79 17.58 13.90
CA VAL A 156 26.21 18.82 14.44
C VAL A 156 25.01 19.28 13.59
N ILE A 157 25.13 19.26 12.26
CA ILE A 157 24.05 19.65 11.35
C ILE A 157 22.82 18.72 11.57
N THR A 158 23.03 17.40 11.52
CA THR A 158 21.97 16.40 11.70
C THR A 158 21.30 16.55 13.07
N ALA A 159 22.09 16.74 14.13
CA ALA A 159 21.60 16.96 15.48
C ALA A 159 20.80 18.28 15.61
N ALA A 160 21.26 19.35 14.99
CA ALA A 160 20.60 20.67 15.02
C ALA A 160 19.24 20.64 14.30
N LEU A 161 19.12 19.86 13.23
CA LEU A 161 17.86 19.61 12.54
C LEU A 161 16.88 18.75 13.36
N GLY A 162 17.36 18.10 14.42
CA GLY A 162 16.55 17.20 15.26
C GLY A 162 16.34 15.80 14.66
N SER A 163 17.17 15.42 13.70
CA SER A 163 17.08 14.12 13.01
C SER A 163 17.85 13.04 13.77
N ASP A 164 17.29 11.82 13.77
CA ASP A 164 17.89 10.61 14.34
C ASP A 164 18.60 9.75 13.28
N THR A 165 18.71 10.27 12.05
CA THR A 165 19.33 9.58 10.92
C THR A 165 20.84 9.57 11.03
N PRO A 166 21.53 8.67 10.31
CA PRO A 166 23.00 8.67 10.26
C PRO A 166 23.57 10.03 9.82
N ALA A 167 24.66 10.45 10.44
CA ALA A 167 25.33 11.73 10.10
C ALA A 167 26.23 11.57 8.87
N THR A 168 25.64 11.27 7.73
CA THR A 168 26.28 11.27 6.40
C THR A 168 25.70 12.38 5.52
N ALA A 169 26.40 12.74 4.44
CA ALA A 169 25.96 13.84 3.58
C ALA A 169 24.55 13.58 3.01
N ASP A 170 24.25 12.37 2.52
CA ASP A 170 22.96 12.00 1.95
C ASP A 170 21.81 12.15 2.95
N TRP A 171 21.96 11.55 4.13
CA TRP A 171 20.96 11.61 5.20
C TRP A 171 20.78 13.04 5.72
N THR A 172 21.88 13.80 5.83
CA THR A 172 21.83 15.19 6.30
C THR A 172 21.09 16.08 5.31
N LEU A 173 21.27 15.87 4.00
CA LEU A 173 20.53 16.58 2.95
C LEU A 173 19.02 16.25 3.03
N ILE A 174 18.67 14.96 3.12
CA ILE A 174 17.26 14.56 3.22
C ILE A 174 16.64 15.11 4.51
N ALA A 175 17.36 15.07 5.63
CA ALA A 175 16.89 15.63 6.90
C ALA A 175 16.64 17.15 6.81
N PHE A 176 17.50 17.88 6.10
CA PHE A 176 17.28 19.31 5.86
C PHE A 176 16.07 19.55 4.96
N MET A 177 15.95 18.84 3.83
CA MET A 177 14.83 18.98 2.90
C MET A 177 13.50 18.65 3.56
N ALA A 178 13.44 17.59 4.37
CA ALA A 178 12.25 17.23 5.14
C ALA A 178 11.92 18.29 6.22
N CYS A 179 12.92 18.79 6.95
CA CYS A 179 12.74 19.86 7.94
C CYS A 179 12.28 21.18 7.27
N ALA A 180 12.85 21.52 6.12
CA ALA A 180 12.50 22.71 5.36
C ALA A 180 11.05 22.64 4.84
N HIS A 181 10.60 21.46 4.39
CA HIS A 181 9.22 21.24 3.98
C HIS A 181 8.24 21.35 5.16
N GLU A 182 8.57 20.75 6.31
CA GLU A 182 7.66 20.70 7.47
C GLU A 182 7.55 22.07 8.19
N GLN A 183 8.66 22.79 8.33
CA GLN A 183 8.78 23.95 9.20
C GLN A 183 9.11 25.26 8.44
N GLY A 184 9.42 25.15 7.16
CA GLY A 184 9.91 26.25 6.33
C GLY A 184 11.44 26.28 6.22
N SER A 185 11.94 26.66 5.05
CA SER A 185 13.39 26.72 4.76
C SER A 185 14.12 27.73 5.65
N VAL A 186 13.46 28.84 6.01
CA VAL A 186 14.02 29.88 6.90
C VAL A 186 14.19 29.32 8.32
N ASP A 187 13.22 28.56 8.81
CA ASP A 187 13.29 27.95 10.16
C ASP A 187 14.37 26.85 10.22
N ALA A 188 14.55 26.09 9.14
CA ALA A 188 15.64 25.11 9.02
C ALA A 188 17.02 25.80 9.02
N GLN A 189 17.16 26.91 8.28
CA GLN A 189 18.37 27.77 8.32
C GLN A 189 18.63 28.29 9.72
N ASP A 190 17.62 28.87 10.37
CA ASP A 190 17.73 29.44 11.72
C ASP A 190 18.25 28.42 12.76
N LYS A 191 17.80 27.14 12.63
CA LYS A 191 18.31 26.05 13.48
C LYS A 191 19.81 25.86 13.30
N LEU A 192 20.28 25.84 12.05
CA LEU A 192 21.70 25.66 11.71
C LEU A 192 22.53 26.88 12.08
N GLU A 193 22.00 28.09 11.93
CA GLU A 193 22.68 29.31 12.35
C GLU A 193 22.88 29.37 13.87
N ARG A 194 21.83 29.00 14.64
CA ARG A 194 21.92 28.90 16.12
C ARG A 194 22.92 27.85 16.58
N ALA A 195 23.22 26.86 15.77
CA ALA A 195 24.22 25.83 15.99
C ALA A 195 25.63 26.26 15.50
N GLY A 196 25.78 27.37 14.75
CA GLY A 196 27.01 27.76 14.06
C GLY A 196 27.32 26.88 12.84
N ALA A 197 26.33 26.12 12.34
CA ALA A 197 26.51 25.08 11.35
C ALA A 197 26.10 25.47 9.92
N TRP A 198 25.42 26.62 9.73
CA TRP A 198 24.91 27.05 8.42
C TRP A 198 25.99 27.11 7.34
N GLY A 199 27.13 27.77 7.63
CA GLY A 199 28.24 27.87 6.67
C GLY A 199 28.86 26.50 6.31
N ALA A 200 28.86 25.53 7.24
CA ALA A 200 29.32 24.18 6.95
C ALA A 200 28.30 23.43 6.05
N PHE A 201 27.01 23.61 6.28
CA PHE A 201 25.96 23.07 5.46
C PHE A 201 26.05 23.61 4.02
N CYS A 202 26.16 24.90 3.80
CA CYS A 202 26.30 25.50 2.47
C CYS A 202 27.57 25.01 1.73
N ARG A 203 28.67 24.78 2.42
CA ARG A 203 29.86 24.15 1.80
C ARG A 203 29.55 22.72 1.38
N MET A 204 28.97 21.95 2.28
CA MET A 204 28.59 20.55 2.00
C MET A 204 27.67 20.44 0.77
N THR A 205 26.61 21.23 0.67
CA THR A 205 25.69 21.21 -0.47
C THR A 205 26.38 21.55 -1.78
N ARG A 206 27.29 22.56 -1.76
CA ARG A 206 28.05 22.93 -2.93
C ARG A 206 29.02 21.83 -3.38
N ASP A 207 29.78 21.29 -2.44
CA ASP A 207 30.88 20.37 -2.76
C ASP A 207 30.35 18.95 -3.05
N TYR A 208 29.25 18.56 -2.43
CA TYR A 208 28.69 17.22 -2.55
C TYR A 208 27.72 17.07 -3.74
N VAL A 209 26.70 17.91 -3.82
CA VAL A 209 25.67 17.84 -4.90
C VAL A 209 25.78 18.99 -5.91
N GLY A 210 26.80 19.85 -5.83
CA GLY A 210 27.02 20.96 -6.76
C GLY A 210 26.04 22.14 -6.59
N PHE A 211 25.34 22.23 -5.46
CA PHE A 211 24.37 23.29 -5.22
C PHE A 211 25.04 24.58 -4.80
N ALA A 212 25.02 25.59 -5.66
CA ALA A 212 25.55 26.92 -5.42
C ALA A 212 24.49 28.00 -5.15
N GLY A 213 23.20 27.61 -5.15
CA GLY A 213 22.06 28.47 -4.88
C GLY A 213 21.89 28.82 -3.40
N ASP A 214 20.76 29.40 -3.06
CA ASP A 214 20.40 29.78 -1.69
C ASP A 214 19.46 28.73 -1.08
N ALA A 215 19.99 27.84 -0.23
CA ALA A 215 19.23 26.80 0.43
C ALA A 215 18.16 27.32 1.43
N SER A 216 18.16 28.64 1.73
CA SER A 216 17.10 29.28 2.51
C SER A 216 15.83 29.55 1.68
N LYS A 217 15.92 29.51 0.37
CA LYS A 217 14.76 29.62 -0.50
C LYS A 217 14.04 28.28 -0.62
N GLU A 218 12.72 28.39 -0.59
CA GLU A 218 11.83 27.23 -0.63
C GLU A 218 12.13 26.37 -1.88
N ASP A 219 12.32 25.07 -1.65
CA ASP A 219 12.53 24.02 -2.65
C ASP A 219 13.76 24.10 -3.57
N GLU A 220 14.54 25.17 -3.58
CA GLU A 220 15.68 25.29 -4.52
C GLU A 220 16.66 24.10 -4.41
N LEU A 221 17.02 23.69 -3.20
CA LEU A 221 17.93 22.56 -2.98
C LEU A 221 17.27 21.21 -3.39
N SER A 222 16.01 20.98 -3.00
CA SER A 222 15.27 19.76 -3.30
C SER A 222 15.10 19.56 -4.81
N VAL A 223 14.70 20.61 -5.51
CA VAL A 223 14.56 20.63 -6.96
C VAL A 223 15.92 20.42 -7.64
N HIS A 224 16.98 21.05 -7.15
CA HIS A 224 18.33 20.84 -7.68
C HIS A 224 18.77 19.37 -7.61
N VAL A 225 18.54 18.70 -6.48
CA VAL A 225 18.87 17.26 -6.31
C VAL A 225 18.08 16.41 -7.31
N LEU A 226 16.78 16.65 -7.45
CA LEU A 226 15.92 15.92 -8.39
C LEU A 226 16.36 16.12 -9.85
N MET A 227 16.60 17.35 -10.27
CA MET A 227 16.98 17.68 -11.64
C MET A 227 18.38 17.19 -11.99
N SER A 228 19.34 17.27 -11.06
CA SER A 228 20.69 16.72 -11.24
C SER A 228 20.68 15.19 -11.40
N ALA A 229 19.85 14.49 -10.61
CA ALA A 229 19.66 13.06 -10.73
C ALA A 229 18.95 12.69 -12.03
N LEU A 230 17.94 13.44 -12.46
CA LEU A 230 17.25 13.26 -13.75
C LEU A 230 18.22 13.39 -14.93
N HIS A 231 19.09 14.38 -14.88
CA HIS A 231 20.11 14.58 -15.91
C HIS A 231 21.05 13.38 -16.08
N ALA A 232 21.41 12.72 -14.99
CA ALA A 232 22.30 11.55 -15.01
C ALA A 232 21.68 10.34 -15.74
N VAL A 233 20.35 10.22 -15.83
CA VAL A 233 19.63 9.11 -16.48
C VAL A 233 18.93 9.49 -17.78
N ALA A 234 18.89 10.77 -18.13
CA ALA A 234 18.25 11.24 -19.35
C ALA A 234 18.96 10.67 -20.60
N PRO A 235 18.20 10.17 -21.58
CA PRO A 235 18.80 9.59 -22.80
C PRO A 235 19.59 10.63 -23.59
N HIS A 236 20.86 10.37 -23.85
CA HIS A 236 21.69 11.19 -24.71
C HIS A 236 21.07 11.21 -26.13
N GLY A 237 20.87 12.41 -26.68
CA GLY A 237 20.34 12.64 -28.04
C GLY A 237 18.83 12.91 -28.18
N LEU A 238 18.04 12.81 -27.09
CA LEU A 238 16.65 13.31 -27.11
C LEU A 238 16.57 14.84 -26.98
N ALA A 239 17.56 15.46 -26.38
CA ALA A 239 17.69 16.93 -26.27
C ALA A 239 17.85 17.61 -27.64
N GLU A 240 18.46 16.95 -28.63
CA GLU A 240 18.76 17.54 -29.96
C GLU A 240 17.55 17.56 -30.93
N ARG A 241 16.53 16.69 -30.75
CA ARG A 241 15.43 16.56 -31.71
C ARG A 241 14.26 17.51 -31.48
N ASP A 242 14.06 18.08 -30.31
CA ASP A 242 12.85 18.83 -29.96
C ASP A 242 13.06 20.34 -29.73
N SER A 243 14.28 20.87 -29.89
CA SER A 243 14.50 22.32 -29.86
C SER A 243 13.66 23.10 -30.86
N GLY A 244 13.26 22.48 -31.97
CA GLY A 244 12.38 23.10 -32.99
C GLY A 244 10.90 23.17 -32.61
N ALA A 245 10.38 22.25 -31.81
CA ALA A 245 8.96 22.21 -31.44
C ALA A 245 8.61 23.12 -30.25
N CYS A 246 9.56 23.38 -29.38
CA CYS A 246 9.41 24.29 -28.25
C CYS A 246 9.43 25.77 -28.67
N LEU A 247 10.25 26.14 -29.68
CA LEU A 247 10.33 27.48 -30.25
C LEU A 247 9.06 27.94 -31.01
N ALA A 248 8.25 26.95 -31.49
CA ALA A 248 7.01 27.27 -32.25
C ALA A 248 5.82 27.66 -31.34
N ARG A 249 5.90 27.53 -30.01
CA ARG A 249 4.80 27.84 -29.09
C ARG A 249 4.98 29.07 -28.22
N GLY A 250 6.00 29.90 -28.44
CA GLY A 250 6.17 31.21 -27.81
C GLY A 250 6.40 31.14 -26.27
N GLY A 251 6.74 30.00 -25.72
CA GLY A 251 7.24 29.87 -24.36
C GLY A 251 8.74 30.14 -24.37
N ASP A 252 9.22 30.85 -23.35
CA ASP A 252 10.63 31.16 -23.20
C ASP A 252 11.43 29.89 -22.85
N CYS A 253 11.64 29.04 -23.86
CA CYS A 253 12.46 27.83 -23.77
C CYS A 253 13.97 28.15 -23.75
N GLY A 254 14.33 29.44 -23.88
CA GLY A 254 15.71 29.94 -23.71
C GLY A 254 16.20 29.82 -22.28
N ALA A 255 15.28 29.70 -21.29
CA ALA A 255 15.63 29.42 -19.91
C ALA A 255 15.92 27.92 -19.65
N LEU A 256 15.51 27.04 -20.54
CA LEU A 256 15.72 25.58 -20.43
C LEU A 256 16.91 25.10 -21.25
N GLY A 257 17.94 25.89 -21.49
CA GLY A 257 19.18 25.48 -22.16
C GLY A 257 19.32 23.99 -22.50
N LEU A 258 18.40 23.48 -23.35
CA LEU A 258 18.35 22.06 -23.77
C LEU A 258 19.42 21.73 -24.84
N GLU A 259 20.32 22.64 -25.04
CA GLU A 259 21.61 22.37 -25.69
C GLU A 259 22.56 21.89 -24.59
N SER A 260 22.63 20.56 -24.41
CA SER A 260 23.68 19.80 -23.70
C SER A 260 23.94 20.06 -22.21
N ASP A 261 23.32 21.03 -21.55
CA ASP A 261 23.73 21.35 -20.16
C ASP A 261 22.59 21.87 -19.28
N VAL A 262 21.76 20.98 -18.70
CA VAL A 262 20.98 21.32 -17.49
C VAL A 262 21.89 21.85 -16.36
N PRO A 263 23.13 21.41 -16.18
CA PRO A 263 24.11 22.10 -15.33
C PRO A 263 24.49 23.48 -15.81
N ALA A 264 24.43 23.81 -17.09
CA ALA A 264 24.88 25.13 -17.59
C ALA A 264 23.91 26.26 -17.24
N VAL A 265 22.62 26.01 -17.10
CA VAL A 265 21.66 27.02 -16.62
C VAL A 265 21.85 27.32 -15.14
N LEU A 266 22.18 26.32 -14.33
CA LEU A 266 22.52 26.48 -12.91
C LEU A 266 23.96 27.02 -12.72
N ALA A 267 24.87 26.77 -13.67
CA ALA A 267 26.26 27.22 -13.62
C ALA A 267 26.48 28.62 -14.20
N ALA A 268 25.58 29.14 -15.02
CA ALA A 268 25.74 30.46 -15.69
C ALA A 268 25.74 31.65 -14.70
N GLU A 269 25.18 31.51 -13.52
CA GLU A 269 25.17 32.57 -12.49
C GLU A 269 26.37 32.52 -11.54
N HIS A 270 27.16 31.43 -11.43
CA HIS A 270 28.14 31.24 -10.35
C HIS A 270 29.46 30.55 -10.74
N GLY A 271 29.88 30.52 -12.00
CA GLY A 271 31.16 29.96 -12.44
C GLY A 271 31.15 28.44 -12.61
N ALA A 272 31.38 27.95 -13.82
CA ALA A 272 31.24 26.52 -14.17
C ALA A 272 32.27 25.63 -13.46
N PRO A 273 31.84 24.51 -12.80
CA PRO A 273 32.74 23.48 -12.36
C PRO A 273 33.35 22.70 -13.57
N SER A 274 34.49 22.03 -13.34
CA SER A 274 35.08 21.18 -14.39
C SER A 274 34.12 20.05 -14.80
N PRO A 275 34.15 19.55 -16.05
CA PRO A 275 33.28 18.45 -16.51
C PRO A 275 33.31 17.20 -15.62
N ALA A 276 34.46 16.85 -15.07
CA ALA A 276 34.61 15.73 -14.13
C ALA A 276 33.92 15.97 -12.76
N ALA A 277 33.95 17.22 -12.25
CA ALA A 277 33.26 17.57 -11.03
C ALA A 277 31.73 17.55 -11.20
N SER A 278 31.22 17.94 -12.37
CA SER A 278 29.77 17.90 -12.65
C SER A 278 29.22 16.47 -12.74
N GLU A 279 30.00 15.50 -13.25
CA GLU A 279 29.61 14.09 -13.29
C GLU A 279 29.59 13.46 -11.87
N GLN A 280 30.52 13.84 -11.01
CA GLN A 280 30.55 13.34 -9.63
C GLN A 280 29.39 13.88 -8.80
N THR A 281 29.10 15.17 -8.89
CA THR A 281 27.96 15.79 -8.17
C THR A 281 26.61 15.23 -8.64
N ALA A 282 26.45 14.92 -9.93
CA ALA A 282 25.26 14.27 -10.47
C ALA A 282 25.10 12.82 -9.95
N ARG A 283 26.21 12.10 -9.78
CA ARG A 283 26.18 10.77 -9.13
C ARG A 283 25.72 10.86 -7.68
N HIS A 284 26.30 11.79 -6.92
CA HIS A 284 25.88 12.00 -5.52
C HIS A 284 24.40 12.41 -5.44
N ALA A 285 23.93 13.29 -6.29
CA ALA A 285 22.52 13.64 -6.34
C ALA A 285 21.62 12.42 -6.63
N SER A 286 22.08 11.50 -7.52
CA SER A 286 21.39 10.23 -7.80
C SER A 286 21.39 9.29 -6.60
N GLU A 287 22.48 9.28 -5.80
CA GLU A 287 22.56 8.49 -4.56
C GLU A 287 21.62 9.05 -3.49
N VAL A 288 21.60 10.36 -3.30
CA VAL A 288 20.64 11.04 -2.40
C VAL A 288 19.20 10.74 -2.81
N LEU A 289 18.89 10.84 -4.09
CA LEU A 289 17.55 10.55 -4.60
C LEU A 289 17.16 9.08 -4.39
N ARG A 290 18.07 8.14 -4.65
CA ARG A 290 17.81 6.70 -4.44
C ARG A 290 17.52 6.42 -2.97
N LEU A 291 18.31 7.02 -2.07
CA LEU A 291 18.07 6.92 -0.64
C LEU A 291 16.72 7.55 -0.27
N TRP A 292 16.42 8.76 -0.76
CA TRP A 292 15.16 9.46 -0.49
C TRP A 292 13.95 8.64 -0.92
N LEU A 293 13.96 8.11 -2.14
CA LEU A 293 12.92 7.20 -2.64
C LEU A 293 12.76 5.95 -1.76
N SER A 294 13.87 5.37 -1.30
CA SER A 294 13.84 4.15 -0.49
C SER A 294 13.19 4.35 0.89
N ILE A 295 13.24 5.57 1.45
CA ILE A 295 12.67 5.89 2.77
C ILE A 295 11.33 6.63 2.69
N ALA A 296 10.93 7.06 1.51
CA ALA A 296 9.68 7.81 1.29
C ALA A 296 8.45 6.90 1.08
N HIS A 297 8.57 5.58 1.29
CA HIS A 297 7.42 4.68 1.21
C HIS A 297 6.45 4.90 2.37
N GLY A 298 5.17 5.06 2.04
CA GLY A 298 4.12 5.37 3.01
C GLY A 298 3.94 6.88 3.24
N ALA A 299 2.99 7.24 4.08
CA ALA A 299 2.72 8.64 4.45
C ALA A 299 3.72 9.16 5.48
N GLY A 300 4.12 10.42 5.38
CA GLY A 300 4.98 11.10 6.34
C GLY A 300 5.78 12.24 5.74
N THR A 301 6.42 13.04 6.59
CA THR A 301 7.14 14.27 6.21
C THR A 301 8.16 14.06 5.08
N VAL A 302 8.86 12.93 5.07
CA VAL A 302 9.87 12.62 4.04
C VAL A 302 9.21 12.36 2.68
N HIS A 303 8.06 11.65 2.66
CA HIS A 303 7.26 11.42 1.46
C HIS A 303 6.67 12.73 0.93
N ASP A 304 6.08 13.53 1.83
CA ASP A 304 5.42 14.79 1.47
C ASP A 304 6.44 15.79 0.90
N ALA A 305 7.64 15.86 1.48
CA ALA A 305 8.74 16.66 0.98
C ALA A 305 9.19 16.23 -0.44
N LEU A 306 9.29 14.91 -0.68
CA LEU A 306 9.65 14.39 -2.00
C LEU A 306 8.56 14.70 -3.04
N LEU A 307 7.30 14.50 -2.68
CA LEU A 307 6.16 14.79 -3.55
C LEU A 307 6.10 16.27 -3.91
N HIS A 308 6.26 17.15 -2.91
CA HIS A 308 6.25 18.60 -3.12
C HIS A 308 7.39 19.04 -4.04
N ALA A 309 8.62 18.59 -3.77
CA ALA A 309 9.78 18.89 -4.61
C ALA A 309 9.62 18.37 -6.05
N ALA A 310 9.08 17.16 -6.23
CA ALA A 310 8.81 16.59 -7.55
C ALA A 310 7.78 17.42 -8.32
N GLN A 311 6.66 17.80 -7.69
CA GLN A 311 5.63 18.64 -8.30
C GLN A 311 6.15 20.05 -8.63
N THR A 312 6.94 20.63 -7.75
CA THR A 312 7.60 21.94 -8.00
C THR A 312 8.51 21.85 -9.23
N ALA A 313 9.34 20.81 -9.33
CA ALA A 313 10.19 20.57 -10.50
C ALA A 313 9.36 20.33 -11.77
N GLU A 314 8.33 19.48 -11.71
CA GLU A 314 7.43 19.20 -12.83
C GLU A 314 6.79 20.47 -13.39
N HIS A 315 6.35 21.36 -12.52
CA HIS A 315 5.75 22.64 -12.90
C HIS A 315 6.77 23.61 -13.46
N ALA A 316 7.90 23.81 -12.74
CA ALA A 316 8.92 24.79 -13.10
C ALA A 316 9.58 24.48 -14.45
N TYR A 317 9.79 23.20 -14.77
CA TYR A 317 10.49 22.75 -15.97
C TYR A 317 9.59 22.14 -17.04
N GLY A 318 8.25 22.10 -16.84
CA GLY A 318 7.32 21.53 -17.80
C GLY A 318 7.53 20.04 -18.09
N LEU A 319 8.03 19.29 -17.10
CA LEU A 319 8.43 17.88 -17.26
C LEU A 319 7.33 16.96 -17.81
N PRO A 320 6.03 17.12 -17.47
CA PRO A 320 4.98 16.24 -18.01
C PRO A 320 4.90 16.27 -19.54
N ALA A 321 5.07 17.44 -20.15
CA ALA A 321 5.06 17.57 -21.61
C ALA A 321 6.32 16.94 -22.22
N TRP A 322 7.45 17.08 -21.57
CA TRP A 322 8.73 16.52 -22.01
C TRP A 322 8.74 14.99 -21.91
N PHE A 323 8.28 14.40 -20.79
CA PHE A 323 8.12 12.96 -20.62
C PHE A 323 7.17 12.35 -21.66
N GLY A 324 6.20 13.13 -22.14
CA GLY A 324 5.31 12.70 -23.23
C GLY A 324 6.02 12.27 -24.51
N SER A 325 7.23 12.82 -24.79
CA SER A 325 8.04 12.50 -25.98
C SER A 325 9.04 11.35 -25.77
N TRP A 326 9.29 10.94 -24.52
CA TRP A 326 10.30 9.93 -24.21
C TRP A 326 9.84 8.51 -24.52
N PRO A 327 10.72 7.59 -24.92
CA PRO A 327 10.38 6.19 -25.08
C PRO A 327 10.07 5.54 -23.72
N THR A 328 9.26 4.48 -23.75
CA THR A 328 8.76 3.82 -22.50
C THR A 328 9.87 3.26 -21.64
N ASP A 329 10.89 2.66 -22.24
CA ASP A 329 12.05 2.09 -21.55
C ASP A 329 12.88 3.15 -20.80
N ALA A 330 13.02 4.34 -21.37
CA ALA A 330 13.67 5.45 -20.69
C ALA A 330 12.83 5.98 -19.53
N LEU A 331 11.51 6.09 -19.68
CA LEU A 331 10.61 6.50 -18.60
C LEU A 331 10.62 5.50 -17.45
N ALA A 332 10.71 4.20 -17.73
CA ALA A 332 10.72 3.16 -16.70
C ALA A 332 11.89 3.30 -15.71
N GLN A 333 13.01 3.92 -16.15
CA GLN A 333 14.18 4.17 -15.29
C GLN A 333 14.01 5.34 -14.33
N ILE A 334 12.95 6.17 -14.49
CA ILE A 334 12.77 7.38 -13.70
C ILE A 334 11.73 7.14 -12.60
N ALA A 335 12.19 7.06 -11.36
CA ALA A 335 11.33 6.84 -10.20
C ALA A 335 10.89 8.12 -9.47
N ALA A 336 11.55 9.25 -9.74
CA ALA A 336 11.43 10.47 -8.95
C ALA A 336 10.14 11.26 -9.12
N PHE A 337 9.43 11.08 -10.25
CA PHE A 337 8.33 11.98 -10.64
C PHE A 337 7.01 11.25 -10.83
N PRO A 338 5.93 11.69 -10.16
CA PRO A 338 4.58 11.14 -10.40
C PRO A 338 4.08 11.36 -11.84
N ALA A 339 4.55 12.39 -12.57
CA ALA A 339 4.21 12.61 -13.97
C ALA A 339 4.67 11.48 -14.90
N VAL A 340 5.65 10.69 -14.50
CA VAL A 340 6.06 9.48 -15.24
C VAL A 340 4.97 8.43 -15.18
N ASP A 341 4.42 8.14 -13.98
CA ASP A 341 3.27 7.23 -13.81
C ASP A 341 2.08 7.71 -14.65
N GLU A 342 1.75 9.00 -14.54
CA GLU A 342 0.67 9.61 -15.34
C GLU A 342 0.89 9.42 -16.84
N THR A 343 2.11 9.60 -17.33
CA THR A 343 2.45 9.44 -18.76
C THR A 343 2.31 7.99 -19.21
N LEU A 344 2.82 7.02 -18.45
CA LEU A 344 2.73 5.59 -18.75
C LEU A 344 1.28 5.12 -18.73
N ILE A 345 0.53 5.49 -17.69
CA ILE A 345 -0.91 5.23 -17.57
C ILE A 345 -1.66 5.80 -18.77
N LYS A 346 -1.42 7.05 -19.13
CA LYS A 346 -2.08 7.74 -20.25
C LYS A 346 -1.83 7.04 -21.58
N ARG A 347 -0.63 6.52 -21.81
CA ARG A 347 -0.31 5.70 -23.00
C ARG A 347 -1.15 4.43 -23.03
N ALA A 348 -1.23 3.70 -21.91
CA ALA A 348 -2.00 2.47 -21.83
C ALA A 348 -3.51 2.72 -21.99
N LEU A 349 -4.06 3.76 -21.32
CA LEU A 349 -5.47 4.16 -21.48
C LEU A 349 -5.82 4.46 -22.93
N ARG A 350 -4.94 5.15 -23.64
CA ARG A 350 -5.15 5.51 -25.06
C ARG A 350 -5.03 4.34 -26.00
N ALA A 351 -4.05 3.45 -25.79
CA ALA A 351 -3.91 2.25 -26.57
C ALA A 351 -5.15 1.36 -26.46
N LEU A 352 -5.60 1.09 -25.22
CA LEU A 352 -6.82 0.30 -24.99
C LEU A 352 -8.07 0.97 -25.57
N ALA A 353 -8.25 2.29 -25.35
CA ALA A 353 -9.40 3.01 -25.90
C ALA A 353 -9.42 3.05 -27.44
N ALA A 354 -8.27 2.91 -28.09
CA ALA A 354 -8.15 2.78 -29.53
C ALA A 354 -8.27 1.33 -30.04
N ASN A 355 -8.56 0.37 -29.14
CA ASN A 355 -8.54 -1.06 -29.45
C ASN A 355 -7.16 -1.55 -29.94
N GLU A 356 -6.09 -0.93 -29.45
CA GLU A 356 -4.73 -1.30 -29.73
C GLU A 356 -4.16 -2.14 -28.55
N ARG A 357 -3.30 -3.08 -28.90
CA ARG A 357 -2.64 -3.90 -27.88
C ARG A 357 -1.60 -3.06 -27.11
N VAL A 358 -1.67 -3.10 -25.79
CA VAL A 358 -0.59 -2.56 -24.94
C VAL A 358 0.66 -3.39 -25.18
N ASP A 359 1.74 -2.74 -25.65
CA ASP A 359 3.01 -3.43 -25.91
C ASP A 359 3.66 -3.94 -24.62
N GLU A 360 4.55 -4.92 -24.77
CA GLU A 360 5.18 -5.59 -23.63
C GLU A 360 6.06 -4.67 -22.79
N ASN A 361 6.74 -3.70 -23.42
CA ASN A 361 7.59 -2.74 -22.70
C ASN A 361 6.75 -1.84 -21.82
N LEU A 362 5.59 -1.37 -22.33
CA LEU A 362 4.67 -0.55 -21.54
C LEU A 362 4.04 -1.36 -20.40
N ARG A 363 3.68 -2.61 -20.66
CA ARG A 363 3.14 -3.51 -19.61
C ARG A 363 4.16 -3.74 -18.51
N THR A 364 5.39 -4.08 -18.87
CA THR A 364 6.51 -4.27 -17.92
C THR A 364 6.78 -3.00 -17.10
N ALA A 365 6.80 -1.84 -17.77
CA ALA A 365 6.98 -0.56 -17.09
C ALA A 365 5.86 -0.29 -16.05
N LEU A 366 4.60 -0.54 -16.42
CA LEU A 366 3.45 -0.38 -15.50
C LEU A 366 3.53 -1.35 -14.32
N ASP A 367 3.94 -2.61 -14.55
CA ASP A 367 4.09 -3.58 -13.47
C ASP A 367 5.21 -3.21 -12.49
N GLN A 368 6.33 -2.67 -12.99
CA GLN A 368 7.41 -2.14 -12.15
C GLN A 368 6.95 -0.96 -11.28
N ARG A 369 6.03 -0.12 -11.78
CA ARG A 369 5.50 1.03 -11.03
C ARG A 369 4.54 0.65 -9.90
N ARG A 370 4.08 -0.59 -9.82
CA ARG A 370 3.23 -1.08 -8.69
C ARG A 370 3.93 -0.99 -7.33
N THR A 371 5.25 -0.99 -7.31
CA THR A 371 6.06 -0.82 -6.09
C THR A 371 6.65 0.56 -5.94
N SER A 372 6.25 1.53 -6.79
CA SER A 372 6.75 2.90 -6.70
C SER A 372 6.15 3.63 -5.49
N VAL A 373 6.87 4.63 -4.99
CA VAL A 373 6.38 5.52 -3.91
C VAL A 373 5.12 6.29 -4.30
N TRP A 374 4.79 6.33 -5.59
CA TRP A 374 3.64 7.03 -6.15
C TRP A 374 2.43 6.14 -6.36
N HIS A 375 2.55 4.81 -6.15
CA HIS A 375 1.49 3.86 -6.47
C HIS A 375 0.16 4.22 -5.82
N ASP A 376 0.16 4.57 -4.54
CA ASP A 376 -1.06 4.88 -3.78
C ASP A 376 -1.80 6.09 -4.34
N ARG A 377 -1.08 7.04 -4.95
CA ARG A 377 -1.66 8.20 -5.64
C ARG A 377 -2.48 7.84 -6.88
N PHE A 378 -2.19 6.71 -7.50
CA PHE A 378 -2.82 6.22 -8.74
C PHE A 378 -3.52 4.87 -8.54
N ALA A 379 -3.77 4.46 -7.29
CA ALA A 379 -4.20 3.10 -6.96
C ALA A 379 -5.49 2.68 -7.70
N ALA A 380 -6.52 3.51 -7.71
CA ALA A 380 -7.75 3.19 -8.42
C ALA A 380 -7.57 3.24 -9.95
N THR A 381 -6.69 4.12 -10.45
CA THR A 381 -6.37 4.19 -11.88
C THR A 381 -5.63 2.93 -12.34
N TYR A 382 -4.67 2.43 -11.55
CA TYR A 382 -4.00 1.14 -11.82
C TYR A 382 -4.99 -0.02 -11.74
N ALA A 383 -5.92 -0.01 -10.77
CA ALA A 383 -6.96 -1.03 -10.65
C ALA A 383 -7.92 -1.03 -11.85
N ALA A 384 -8.32 0.16 -12.34
CA ALA A 384 -9.14 0.27 -13.55
C ALA A 384 -8.40 -0.25 -14.79
N LEU A 385 -7.12 0.10 -14.94
CA LEU A 385 -6.29 -0.36 -16.03
C LEU A 385 -6.10 -1.89 -16.02
N ALA A 386 -5.83 -2.48 -14.85
CA ALA A 386 -5.70 -3.92 -14.70
C ALA A 386 -7.00 -4.65 -15.09
N ALA A 387 -8.15 -4.17 -14.61
CA ALA A 387 -9.44 -4.74 -14.98
C ALA A 387 -9.75 -4.60 -16.48
N ALA A 388 -9.36 -3.47 -17.11
CA ALA A 388 -9.49 -3.29 -18.56
C ALA A 388 -8.61 -4.26 -19.34
N LEU A 389 -7.38 -4.50 -18.88
CA LEU A 389 -6.47 -5.49 -19.49
C LEU A 389 -7.03 -6.91 -19.37
N ASP A 390 -7.68 -7.27 -18.24
CA ASP A 390 -8.36 -8.55 -18.09
C ASP A 390 -9.51 -8.70 -19.09
N ILE A 391 -10.30 -7.64 -19.33
CA ILE A 391 -11.39 -7.62 -20.31
C ILE A 391 -10.84 -7.82 -21.73
N GLU A 392 -9.76 -7.14 -22.09
CA GLU A 392 -9.13 -7.31 -23.41
C GLU A 392 -8.50 -8.70 -23.60
N ALA A 393 -7.89 -9.25 -22.55
CA ALA A 393 -7.31 -10.59 -22.58
C ALA A 393 -8.36 -11.70 -22.75
N PHE A 394 -9.63 -11.43 -22.39
CA PHE A 394 -10.71 -12.38 -22.54
C PHE A 394 -10.96 -12.76 -24.02
N GLY A 395 -10.68 -11.84 -24.96
CA GLY A 395 -10.84 -12.08 -26.38
C GLY A 395 -12.33 -12.13 -26.84
N GLN A 396 -12.52 -12.66 -28.06
CA GLN A 396 -13.87 -12.89 -28.62
C GLN A 396 -14.33 -14.29 -28.25
N LEU A 397 -15.65 -14.47 -28.06
CA LEU A 397 -16.23 -15.78 -27.83
C LEU A 397 -16.05 -16.64 -29.11
N SER A 398 -15.12 -17.60 -29.01
CA SER A 398 -14.82 -18.49 -30.14
C SER A 398 -15.75 -19.70 -30.09
N SER A 399 -16.52 -19.90 -31.13
CA SER A 399 -17.48 -20.99 -31.38
C SER A 399 -18.69 -21.07 -30.43
N ILE A 400 -19.86 -20.86 -30.99
CA ILE A 400 -21.17 -21.11 -30.35
C ILE A 400 -21.38 -22.62 -30.35
N ASP A 401 -21.37 -23.26 -29.16
CA ASP A 401 -21.76 -24.68 -29.03
C ASP A 401 -23.28 -24.78 -29.07
N SER A 402 -23.79 -25.84 -29.68
CA SER A 402 -25.23 -26.10 -29.74
C SER A 402 -25.78 -26.88 -28.53
N ASP A 403 -24.91 -27.34 -27.62
CA ASP A 403 -25.30 -27.99 -26.35
C ASP A 403 -25.37 -26.95 -25.24
N ALA A 404 -26.56 -26.68 -24.73
CA ALA A 404 -26.81 -25.71 -23.66
C ALA A 404 -26.02 -26.01 -22.38
N ARG A 405 -25.69 -27.28 -22.08
CA ARG A 405 -24.90 -27.66 -20.91
C ARG A 405 -23.45 -27.25 -21.09
N VAL A 406 -22.92 -27.32 -22.31
CA VAL A 406 -21.55 -26.86 -22.62
C VAL A 406 -21.47 -25.34 -22.45
N VAL A 407 -22.44 -24.61 -22.97
CA VAL A 407 -22.54 -23.16 -22.80
C VAL A 407 -22.62 -22.77 -21.32
N TRP A 408 -23.49 -23.44 -20.55
CA TRP A 408 -23.62 -23.23 -19.10
C TRP A 408 -22.32 -23.48 -18.34
N ASN A 409 -21.68 -24.63 -18.62
CA ASN A 409 -20.41 -24.97 -17.97
C ASN A 409 -19.32 -23.99 -18.35
N THR A 410 -19.28 -23.52 -19.59
CA THR A 410 -18.32 -22.52 -20.04
C THR A 410 -18.56 -21.21 -19.32
N TYR A 411 -19.81 -20.79 -19.12
CA TYR A 411 -20.14 -19.62 -18.33
C TYR A 411 -19.63 -19.75 -16.88
N THR A 412 -19.95 -20.83 -16.20
CA THR A 412 -19.63 -21.04 -14.78
C THR A 412 -18.16 -21.33 -14.50
N THR A 413 -17.37 -21.69 -15.51
CA THR A 413 -15.93 -21.93 -15.36
C THR A 413 -15.06 -20.79 -15.88
N SER A 414 -15.52 -20.04 -16.86
CA SER A 414 -14.74 -19.06 -17.60
C SER A 414 -15.44 -17.71 -17.78
N TRP A 415 -16.64 -17.71 -18.42
CA TRP A 415 -17.23 -16.46 -18.91
C TRP A 415 -17.67 -15.51 -17.80
N PHE A 416 -18.08 -16.01 -16.63
CA PHE A 416 -18.40 -15.17 -15.48
C PHE A 416 -17.25 -14.21 -15.07
N ARG A 417 -16.00 -14.54 -15.44
CA ARG A 417 -14.82 -13.69 -15.18
C ARG A 417 -14.87 -12.36 -15.94
N MET A 418 -15.53 -12.36 -17.10
CA MET A 418 -15.78 -11.12 -17.85
C MET A 418 -16.75 -10.21 -17.10
N ASP A 419 -17.81 -10.76 -16.54
CA ASP A 419 -18.73 -10.02 -15.66
C ASP A 419 -18.00 -9.47 -14.42
N ALA A 420 -17.13 -10.28 -13.81
CA ALA A 420 -16.32 -9.86 -12.66
C ALA A 420 -15.31 -8.77 -13.01
N ALA A 421 -14.64 -8.86 -14.15
CA ALA A 421 -13.69 -7.85 -14.63
C ALA A 421 -14.42 -6.53 -14.94
N TYR A 422 -15.59 -6.58 -15.59
CA TYR A 422 -16.39 -5.41 -15.86
C TYR A 422 -16.84 -4.72 -14.56
N ARG A 423 -17.33 -5.47 -13.56
CA ARG A 423 -17.68 -4.92 -12.24
C ARG A 423 -16.48 -4.24 -11.58
N ARG A 424 -15.29 -4.90 -11.55
CA ARG A 424 -14.05 -4.33 -11.01
C ARG A 424 -13.64 -3.05 -11.73
N PHE A 425 -13.72 -3.05 -13.07
CA PHE A 425 -13.44 -1.87 -13.87
C PHE A 425 -14.35 -0.69 -13.50
N ARG A 426 -15.66 -0.92 -13.43
CA ARG A 426 -16.63 0.14 -13.10
C ARG A 426 -16.43 0.73 -11.71
N LEU A 427 -16.14 -0.11 -10.71
CA LEU A 427 -15.81 0.33 -9.36
C LEU A 427 -14.54 1.20 -9.34
N ALA A 428 -13.46 0.70 -9.93
CA ALA A 428 -12.19 1.40 -9.99
C ALA A 428 -12.28 2.71 -10.78
N PHE A 429 -12.97 2.72 -11.91
CA PHE A 429 -13.19 3.91 -12.76
C PHE A 429 -13.85 5.05 -11.98
N ARG A 430 -14.86 4.77 -11.15
CA ARG A 430 -15.54 5.81 -10.34
C ARG A 430 -14.59 6.51 -9.37
N THR A 431 -13.66 5.78 -8.76
CA THR A 431 -12.66 6.34 -7.85
C THR A 431 -11.55 7.05 -8.62
N ALA A 432 -11.04 6.42 -9.69
CA ALA A 432 -9.93 6.92 -10.51
C ALA A 432 -10.19 8.31 -11.11
N ARG A 433 -11.42 8.61 -11.51
CA ARG A 433 -11.82 9.94 -12.03
C ARG A 433 -11.52 11.08 -11.08
N ASN A 434 -11.56 10.83 -9.78
CA ASN A 434 -11.34 11.84 -8.74
C ASN A 434 -9.87 11.87 -8.27
N GLU A 435 -9.06 10.85 -8.56
CA GLU A 435 -7.65 10.80 -8.16
C GLU A 435 -6.79 11.75 -8.98
N VAL A 436 -6.92 11.68 -10.31
CA VAL A 436 -6.04 12.42 -11.23
C VAL A 436 -6.88 13.11 -12.32
N PRO A 437 -7.25 14.39 -12.14
CA PRO A 437 -8.11 15.12 -13.08
C PRO A 437 -7.59 15.19 -14.51
N SER A 438 -6.28 15.16 -14.72
CA SER A 438 -5.64 15.18 -16.05
C SER A 438 -5.90 13.91 -16.88
N LEU A 439 -6.26 12.80 -16.23
CA LEU A 439 -6.59 11.52 -16.88
C LEU A 439 -8.09 11.33 -17.13
N ASP A 440 -8.97 12.18 -16.60
CA ASP A 440 -10.42 12.00 -16.67
C ASP A 440 -10.95 11.77 -18.11
N LYS A 441 -10.45 12.54 -19.06
CA LYS A 441 -10.84 12.39 -20.47
C LYS A 441 -10.39 11.06 -21.10
N ASP A 442 -9.19 10.59 -20.78
CA ASP A 442 -8.66 9.32 -21.32
C ASP A 442 -9.34 8.13 -20.60
N LEU A 443 -9.66 8.26 -19.29
CA LEU A 443 -10.47 7.30 -18.55
C LEU A 443 -11.90 7.17 -19.10
N HIS A 444 -12.56 8.27 -19.47
CA HIS A 444 -13.89 8.22 -20.10
C HIS A 444 -13.85 7.51 -21.45
N ARG A 445 -12.86 7.80 -22.31
CA ARG A 445 -12.71 7.10 -23.59
C ARG A 445 -12.51 5.59 -23.39
N LEU A 446 -11.68 5.22 -22.42
CA LEU A 446 -11.53 3.82 -22.06
C LEU A 446 -12.85 3.22 -21.56
N ALA A 447 -13.60 3.94 -20.72
CA ALA A 447 -14.87 3.46 -20.20
C ALA A 447 -15.92 3.23 -21.30
N ASP A 448 -15.96 4.10 -22.31
CA ASP A 448 -16.83 3.92 -23.49
C ASP A 448 -16.41 2.70 -24.33
N HIS A 449 -15.12 2.49 -24.51
CA HIS A 449 -14.58 1.31 -25.17
C HIS A 449 -14.93 0.03 -24.41
N ILE A 450 -14.67 -0.03 -23.12
CA ILE A 450 -14.97 -1.18 -22.27
C ILE A 450 -16.48 -1.47 -22.23
N GLU A 451 -17.33 -0.43 -22.17
CA GLU A 451 -18.78 -0.60 -22.24
C GLU A 451 -19.19 -1.27 -23.57
N THR A 452 -18.61 -0.84 -24.68
CA THR A 452 -18.87 -1.42 -26.00
C THR A 452 -18.42 -2.89 -26.06
N ARG A 453 -17.21 -3.20 -25.58
CA ARG A 453 -16.69 -4.57 -25.50
C ARG A 453 -17.59 -5.47 -24.66
N TYR A 454 -17.98 -5.01 -23.47
CA TYR A 454 -18.82 -5.78 -22.58
C TYR A 454 -20.23 -6.01 -23.14
N ARG A 455 -20.87 -4.95 -23.65
CA ARG A 455 -22.23 -4.99 -24.13
C ARG A 455 -22.36 -5.71 -25.48
N CYS A 456 -21.54 -5.32 -26.47
CA CYS A 456 -21.71 -5.76 -27.85
C CYS A 456 -20.98 -7.07 -28.18
N ASP A 457 -19.80 -7.29 -27.59
CA ASP A 457 -18.98 -8.45 -27.93
C ASP A 457 -19.14 -9.58 -26.91
N PHE A 458 -19.56 -9.26 -25.66
CA PHE A 458 -19.74 -10.31 -24.67
C PHE A 458 -21.20 -10.57 -24.31
N LEU A 459 -21.96 -9.59 -23.81
CA LEU A 459 -23.35 -9.84 -23.36
C LEU A 459 -24.22 -10.30 -24.52
N ARG A 460 -24.14 -9.63 -25.67
CA ARG A 460 -24.91 -10.02 -26.85
C ARG A 460 -24.54 -11.42 -27.33
N ASP A 461 -23.24 -11.67 -27.54
CA ASP A 461 -22.77 -12.92 -28.13
C ASP A 461 -22.97 -14.10 -27.18
N SER A 462 -22.77 -13.91 -25.85
CA SER A 462 -23.06 -14.95 -24.85
C SER A 462 -24.55 -15.23 -24.70
N ALA A 463 -25.41 -14.21 -24.77
CA ALA A 463 -26.84 -14.37 -24.76
C ALA A 463 -27.34 -15.12 -26.01
N ALA A 464 -26.86 -14.72 -27.20
CA ALA A 464 -27.21 -15.39 -28.46
C ALA A 464 -26.77 -16.86 -28.48
N ALA A 465 -25.55 -17.16 -27.96
CA ALA A 465 -25.07 -18.53 -27.81
C ALA A 465 -25.97 -19.36 -26.88
N TRP A 466 -26.34 -18.82 -25.73
CA TRP A 466 -27.21 -19.46 -24.76
C TRP A 466 -28.63 -19.69 -25.32
N GLU A 467 -29.22 -18.66 -25.88
CA GLU A 467 -30.57 -18.74 -26.48
C GLU A 467 -30.63 -19.79 -27.61
N HIS A 468 -29.65 -19.76 -28.52
CA HIS A 468 -29.60 -20.74 -29.61
C HIS A 468 -29.54 -22.19 -29.09
N ALA A 469 -28.73 -22.41 -28.03
CA ALA A 469 -28.56 -23.75 -27.45
C ALA A 469 -29.75 -24.19 -26.57
N ALA A 470 -30.42 -23.25 -25.87
CA ALA A 470 -31.42 -23.56 -24.83
C ALA A 470 -32.88 -23.31 -25.30
N GLU A 471 -33.14 -22.70 -26.47
CA GLU A 471 -34.46 -22.24 -26.90
C GLU A 471 -35.53 -23.33 -26.80
N GLN A 472 -35.26 -24.53 -27.30
CA GLN A 472 -36.23 -25.63 -27.31
C GLN A 472 -36.53 -26.13 -25.89
N ASP A 473 -35.50 -26.25 -25.03
CA ASP A 473 -35.69 -26.72 -23.65
C ASP A 473 -36.42 -25.66 -22.81
N LEU A 474 -36.09 -24.41 -22.95
CA LEU A 474 -36.74 -23.31 -22.23
C LEU A 474 -38.18 -23.13 -22.68
N ALA A 475 -38.48 -23.24 -23.98
CA ALA A 475 -39.84 -23.16 -24.51
C ALA A 475 -40.72 -24.33 -24.05
N THR A 476 -40.15 -25.55 -23.98
CA THR A 476 -40.92 -26.77 -23.67
C THR A 476 -41.03 -27.00 -22.16
N ASN A 477 -39.89 -26.86 -21.44
CA ASN A 477 -39.78 -27.28 -20.04
C ASN A 477 -39.62 -26.10 -19.08
N GLY A 478 -39.19 -24.93 -19.58
CA GLY A 478 -38.78 -23.80 -18.75
C GLY A 478 -37.40 -23.97 -18.10
N TYR A 479 -36.68 -25.04 -18.41
CA TYR A 479 -35.32 -25.33 -17.90
C TYR A 479 -34.58 -26.28 -18.85
N VAL A 480 -33.28 -26.28 -18.83
CA VAL A 480 -32.40 -27.20 -19.54
C VAL A 480 -32.18 -28.46 -18.68
N ALA A 481 -32.36 -29.63 -19.30
CA ALA A 481 -32.12 -30.88 -18.62
C ALA A 481 -30.68 -31.06 -18.15
N ASP A 482 -30.48 -31.80 -17.05
CA ASP A 482 -29.16 -32.08 -16.42
C ASP A 482 -28.42 -30.87 -15.86
N ILE A 483 -28.97 -29.63 -15.92
CA ILE A 483 -28.53 -28.50 -15.13
C ILE A 483 -29.33 -28.47 -13.82
N PRO A 484 -28.67 -28.36 -12.64
CA PRO A 484 -29.39 -28.30 -11.37
C PRO A 484 -30.41 -27.15 -11.37
N ARG A 485 -31.58 -27.38 -10.79
CA ARG A 485 -32.68 -26.42 -10.81
C ARG A 485 -32.85 -25.77 -9.44
N GLN A 486 -33.11 -24.52 -9.40
CA GLN A 486 -33.36 -23.76 -8.16
C GLN A 486 -34.53 -24.32 -7.36
N ARG A 487 -35.59 -24.82 -8.05
CA ARG A 487 -36.75 -25.43 -7.41
C ARG A 487 -36.42 -26.68 -6.63
N ASP A 488 -35.33 -27.36 -6.93
CA ASP A 488 -34.91 -28.58 -6.26
C ASP A 488 -33.92 -28.29 -5.09
N PHE A 489 -33.51 -27.05 -4.90
CA PHE A 489 -32.49 -26.61 -3.94
C PHE A 489 -32.71 -27.14 -2.52
N PHE A 490 -33.92 -27.04 -1.99
CA PHE A 490 -34.18 -27.52 -0.63
C PHE A 490 -33.91 -29.01 -0.48
N ILE A 491 -34.41 -29.80 -1.44
CA ILE A 491 -34.30 -31.28 -1.42
C ILE A 491 -32.86 -31.73 -1.68
N THR A 492 -32.13 -31.04 -2.60
CA THR A 492 -30.78 -31.46 -3.01
C THR A 492 -29.69 -30.93 -2.06
N GLU A 493 -29.84 -29.73 -1.53
CA GLU A 493 -28.80 -29.06 -0.77
C GLU A 493 -29.11 -28.95 0.74
N VAL A 494 -30.33 -28.56 1.11
CA VAL A 494 -30.68 -28.28 2.51
C VAL A 494 -31.04 -29.60 3.24
N GLU A 495 -31.89 -30.43 2.70
CA GLU A 495 -32.39 -31.63 3.35
C GLU A 495 -31.30 -32.65 3.71
N PRO A 496 -30.25 -32.89 2.88
CA PRO A 496 -29.13 -33.73 3.27
C PRO A 496 -28.37 -33.24 4.49
N LEU A 497 -28.27 -31.89 4.69
CA LEU A 497 -27.63 -31.27 5.82
C LEU A 497 -28.47 -31.36 7.09
N LEU A 498 -29.81 -31.26 7.00
CA LEU A 498 -30.71 -31.45 8.16
C LEU A 498 -30.49 -32.78 8.86
N ARG A 499 -30.09 -33.81 8.12
CA ARG A 499 -29.81 -35.17 8.66
C ARG A 499 -28.41 -35.30 9.24
N LYS A 500 -27.49 -34.43 8.85
CA LYS A 500 -26.06 -34.52 9.22
C LYS A 500 -25.63 -33.52 10.28
N THR A 501 -26.29 -32.37 10.37
CA THR A 501 -25.90 -31.27 11.21
C THR A 501 -26.95 -31.01 12.29
N LYS A 502 -26.50 -30.40 13.42
CA LYS A 502 -27.43 -29.97 14.46
C LYS A 502 -28.31 -28.82 14.00
N ARG A 503 -27.77 -27.96 13.12
CA ARG A 503 -28.43 -26.77 12.56
C ARG A 503 -27.84 -26.44 11.21
N THR A 504 -28.70 -26.27 10.24
CA THR A 504 -28.35 -25.83 8.87
C THR A 504 -28.67 -24.34 8.73
N TRP A 505 -27.77 -23.59 8.18
CA TRP A 505 -27.95 -22.18 7.88
C TRP A 505 -28.05 -21.98 6.38
N VAL A 506 -29.04 -21.22 5.96
CA VAL A 506 -29.29 -20.86 4.56
C VAL A 506 -29.38 -19.34 4.48
N ILE A 507 -28.49 -18.72 3.72
CA ILE A 507 -28.53 -17.29 3.44
C ILE A 507 -28.97 -17.12 1.99
N ILE A 508 -30.05 -16.38 1.77
CA ILE A 508 -30.56 -16.06 0.44
C ILE A 508 -30.31 -14.57 0.24
N SER A 509 -29.38 -14.22 -0.65
CA SER A 509 -29.08 -12.86 -1.00
C SER A 509 -29.75 -12.51 -2.31
N ASP A 510 -30.67 -11.55 -2.27
CA ASP A 510 -31.48 -11.11 -3.38
C ASP A 510 -30.58 -10.55 -4.50
N ALA A 511 -30.76 -11.04 -5.71
CA ALA A 511 -30.00 -10.71 -6.90
C ALA A 511 -28.47 -10.97 -6.81
N LEU A 512 -28.03 -11.93 -6.00
CA LEU A 512 -26.60 -12.27 -5.93
C LEU A 512 -26.18 -13.03 -7.20
N ARG A 513 -25.51 -12.33 -8.12
CA ARG A 513 -24.95 -12.90 -9.35
C ARG A 513 -23.91 -13.99 -9.05
N PHE A 514 -23.75 -14.93 -9.98
CA PHE A 514 -22.76 -16.00 -9.87
C PHE A 514 -21.32 -15.46 -9.67
N GLU A 515 -20.93 -14.42 -10.43
CA GLU A 515 -19.59 -13.82 -10.32
C GLU A 515 -19.35 -13.10 -8.97
N VAL A 516 -20.40 -12.51 -8.37
CA VAL A 516 -20.31 -11.89 -7.05
C VAL A 516 -20.15 -12.96 -5.97
N ALA A 517 -20.86 -14.08 -6.12
CA ALA A 517 -20.72 -15.23 -5.23
C ALA A 517 -19.35 -15.91 -5.37
N ALA A 518 -18.75 -15.94 -6.56
CA ALA A 518 -17.38 -16.41 -6.75
C ALA A 518 -16.39 -15.55 -5.96
N ALA A 519 -16.51 -14.22 -6.08
CA ALA A 519 -15.68 -13.28 -5.31
C ALA A 519 -15.93 -13.39 -3.79
N LEU A 520 -17.19 -13.61 -3.36
CA LEU A 520 -17.54 -13.90 -1.96
C LEU A 520 -16.86 -15.18 -1.47
N GLY A 521 -16.82 -16.21 -2.29
CA GLY A 521 -16.18 -17.48 -1.96
C GLY A 521 -14.67 -17.30 -1.71
N GLU A 522 -14.00 -16.60 -2.59
CA GLU A 522 -12.58 -16.25 -2.45
C GLU A 522 -12.34 -15.45 -1.16
N GLU A 523 -13.18 -14.45 -0.86
CA GLU A 523 -13.06 -13.63 0.34
C GLU A 523 -13.32 -14.41 1.63
N LEU A 524 -14.31 -15.31 1.63
CA LEU A 524 -14.58 -16.23 2.75
C LEU A 524 -13.40 -17.19 3.00
N GLU A 525 -12.80 -17.73 1.96
CA GLU A 525 -11.60 -18.56 2.10
C GLU A 525 -10.43 -17.76 2.63
N ARG A 526 -10.25 -16.52 2.16
CA ARG A 526 -9.20 -15.63 2.59
C ARG A 526 -9.36 -15.20 4.05
N THR A 527 -10.57 -14.89 4.50
CA THR A 527 -10.83 -14.28 5.82
C THR A 527 -11.20 -15.26 6.92
N THR A 528 -11.53 -16.52 6.60
CA THR A 528 -11.99 -17.52 7.57
C THR A 528 -11.17 -18.82 7.51
N GLN A 529 -11.39 -19.73 8.45
CA GLN A 529 -10.84 -21.10 8.43
C GLN A 529 -11.72 -22.08 7.63
N GLY A 530 -12.81 -21.61 7.05
CA GLY A 530 -13.71 -22.42 6.23
C GLY A 530 -13.15 -22.71 4.84
N GLN A 531 -13.75 -23.69 4.18
CA GLN A 531 -13.57 -23.96 2.76
C GLN A 531 -14.87 -23.68 2.04
N VAL A 532 -14.79 -23.25 0.79
CA VAL A 532 -15.94 -22.93 -0.04
C VAL A 532 -16.00 -23.88 -1.22
N HIS A 533 -17.18 -24.39 -1.48
CA HIS A 533 -17.51 -25.07 -2.72
C HIS A 533 -18.59 -24.25 -3.44
N LEU A 534 -18.27 -23.76 -4.62
CA LEU A 534 -19.19 -23.00 -5.46
C LEU A 534 -19.71 -23.90 -6.58
N ALA A 535 -21.03 -24.06 -6.62
CA ALA A 535 -21.79 -24.69 -7.69
C ALA A 535 -22.81 -23.69 -8.25
N SER A 536 -23.52 -24.10 -9.29
CA SER A 536 -24.57 -23.31 -9.93
C SER A 536 -25.84 -24.07 -10.07
N MET A 537 -26.98 -23.37 -10.12
CA MET A 537 -28.28 -23.89 -10.51
C MET A 537 -28.99 -22.86 -11.38
N GLN A 538 -29.92 -23.32 -12.21
CA GLN A 538 -30.72 -22.43 -13.04
C GLN A 538 -31.95 -21.93 -12.29
N ALA A 539 -32.14 -20.62 -12.26
CA ALA A 539 -33.34 -19.99 -11.73
C ALA A 539 -34.59 -20.30 -12.59
N GLY A 540 -35.76 -20.17 -11.99
CA GLY A 540 -37.02 -20.31 -12.70
C GLY A 540 -37.37 -19.09 -13.54
N PHE A 541 -38.20 -19.28 -14.58
CA PHE A 541 -38.71 -18.17 -15.35
C PHE A 541 -40.17 -17.81 -14.89
N PRO A 542 -40.45 -16.49 -14.74
CA PRO A 542 -39.54 -15.34 -14.79
C PRO A 542 -38.58 -15.32 -13.63
N SER A 543 -37.32 -14.91 -13.88
CA SER A 543 -36.25 -14.84 -12.89
C SER A 543 -36.38 -13.57 -12.02
N ILE A 544 -37.41 -13.58 -11.18
CA ILE A 544 -37.77 -12.46 -10.28
C ILE A 544 -37.90 -12.95 -8.83
N THR A 545 -37.81 -12.03 -7.89
CA THR A 545 -37.86 -12.28 -6.44
C THR A 545 -39.05 -13.16 -6.04
N ALA A 546 -40.25 -12.90 -6.56
CA ALA A 546 -41.46 -13.66 -6.19
C ALA A 546 -41.34 -15.15 -6.56
N CYS A 547 -40.77 -15.45 -7.71
CA CYS A 547 -40.59 -16.83 -8.22
C CYS A 547 -39.39 -17.52 -7.56
N GLY A 548 -38.24 -16.87 -7.52
CA GLY A 548 -37.01 -17.44 -7.00
C GLY A 548 -37.07 -17.70 -5.50
N MET A 549 -37.61 -16.77 -4.72
CA MET A 549 -37.79 -16.95 -3.26
C MET A 549 -38.77 -18.11 -2.95
N ALA A 550 -39.81 -18.31 -3.76
CA ALA A 550 -40.74 -19.41 -3.61
C ALA A 550 -40.05 -20.75 -3.99
N ALA A 551 -39.29 -20.77 -5.08
CA ALA A 551 -38.56 -21.94 -5.57
C ALA A 551 -37.51 -22.48 -4.59
N LEU A 552 -36.91 -21.61 -3.77
CA LEU A 552 -35.94 -22.00 -2.75
C LEU A 552 -36.53 -22.61 -1.48
N LEU A 553 -37.86 -22.51 -1.30
CA LEU A 553 -38.56 -23.12 -0.17
C LEU A 553 -38.87 -24.62 -0.43
N PRO A 554 -38.99 -25.41 0.63
CA PRO A 554 -39.43 -26.79 0.47
C PRO A 554 -40.85 -26.86 -0.10
N HIS A 555 -41.04 -27.66 -1.15
CA HIS A 555 -42.34 -27.78 -1.80
C HIS A 555 -42.51 -29.08 -2.61
N ALA A 556 -43.72 -29.55 -2.73
CA ALA A 556 -44.13 -30.56 -3.71
C ALA A 556 -44.66 -29.86 -4.98
N LYS A 557 -45.40 -28.76 -4.83
CA LYS A 557 -46.01 -28.04 -5.93
C LYS A 557 -45.81 -26.52 -5.81
N LEU A 558 -45.24 -25.91 -6.86
CA LEU A 558 -45.25 -24.47 -7.07
C LEU A 558 -46.43 -24.10 -7.97
N ARG A 559 -47.21 -23.13 -7.57
CA ARG A 559 -48.36 -22.67 -8.36
C ARG A 559 -48.33 -21.16 -8.53
N MET A 560 -48.52 -20.69 -9.75
CA MET A 560 -48.71 -19.30 -10.12
C MET A 560 -50.18 -19.04 -10.45
N THR A 561 -50.76 -18.04 -9.81
CA THR A 561 -52.20 -17.67 -9.99
C THR A 561 -52.31 -16.20 -10.40
N PRO A 562 -52.91 -15.89 -11.54
CA PRO A 562 -53.12 -14.52 -11.93
C PRO A 562 -54.12 -13.81 -11.00
N HIS A 563 -53.93 -12.54 -10.75
CA HIS A 563 -54.94 -11.69 -10.12
C HIS A 563 -55.18 -10.42 -10.95
N VAL A 564 -56.43 -9.95 -10.93
CA VAL A 564 -56.85 -8.79 -11.66
C VAL A 564 -56.55 -7.54 -10.84
N ALA A 565 -56.26 -6.40 -11.52
CA ALA A 565 -56.11 -5.13 -10.86
C ALA A 565 -57.38 -4.73 -10.08
N GLU A 566 -57.23 -4.52 -8.78
CA GLU A 566 -58.28 -4.00 -7.95
C GLU A 566 -58.07 -2.47 -7.70
N PRO A 567 -59.10 -1.66 -7.92
CA PRO A 567 -59.02 -0.22 -7.68
C PRO A 567 -58.59 0.08 -6.24
N GLY A 568 -57.41 0.71 -6.11
CA GLY A 568 -56.86 1.17 -4.83
C GLY A 568 -56.06 0.12 -4.01
N ARG A 569 -55.86 -1.10 -4.52
CA ARG A 569 -55.10 -2.16 -3.81
C ARG A 569 -53.97 -2.81 -4.53
N ASN A 570 -54.19 -3.40 -5.71
CA ASN A 570 -53.07 -4.06 -6.44
C ASN A 570 -53.14 -3.84 -7.94
N PRO A 571 -52.04 -3.59 -8.65
CA PRO A 571 -51.97 -3.72 -10.10
C PRO A 571 -52.26 -5.15 -10.52
N ALA A 572 -52.63 -5.38 -11.79
CA ALA A 572 -52.69 -6.73 -12.34
C ALA A 572 -51.34 -7.45 -12.19
N GLY A 573 -51.36 -8.74 -11.91
CA GLY A 573 -50.17 -9.51 -11.64
C GLY A 573 -50.44 -10.97 -11.41
N PHE A 574 -49.57 -11.62 -10.68
CA PHE A 574 -49.77 -13.00 -10.23
C PHE A 574 -49.16 -13.19 -8.83
N ASP A 575 -49.74 -14.14 -8.11
CA ASP A 575 -49.21 -14.62 -6.83
C ASP A 575 -48.59 -16.01 -6.99
N VAL A 576 -47.52 -16.27 -6.24
CA VAL A 576 -46.84 -17.58 -6.22
C VAL A 576 -47.13 -18.30 -4.89
N PHE A 577 -47.59 -19.52 -4.98
CA PHE A 577 -47.96 -20.36 -3.85
C PHE A 577 -47.07 -21.58 -3.80
N VAL A 578 -46.72 -21.99 -2.60
CA VAL A 578 -46.03 -23.23 -2.27
C VAL A 578 -47.01 -24.14 -1.54
N ASP A 579 -47.40 -25.24 -2.18
CA ASP A 579 -48.38 -26.23 -1.64
C ASP A 579 -49.67 -25.56 -1.11
N GLY A 580 -50.11 -24.50 -1.81
CA GLY A 580 -51.29 -23.71 -1.45
C GLY A 580 -51.07 -22.61 -0.42
N LEU A 581 -49.84 -22.47 0.11
CA LEU A 581 -49.46 -21.38 1.06
C LEU A 581 -48.85 -20.19 0.32
N PRO A 582 -49.15 -18.96 0.72
CA PRO A 582 -48.53 -17.77 0.15
C PRO A 582 -47.04 -17.66 0.53
N THR A 583 -46.25 -17.01 -0.32
CA THR A 583 -44.79 -16.90 -0.15
C THR A 583 -44.28 -15.46 0.01
N GLN A 584 -45.20 -14.50 0.00
CA GLN A 584 -44.82 -13.08 0.06
C GLN A 584 -44.42 -12.66 1.47
N GLY A 585 -43.19 -12.17 1.59
CA GLY A 585 -42.60 -11.69 2.84
C GLY A 585 -42.09 -12.81 3.77
N THR A 586 -41.20 -12.43 4.67
CA THR A 586 -40.55 -13.37 5.60
C THR A 586 -41.51 -14.17 6.48
N PRO A 587 -42.63 -13.61 7.01
CA PRO A 587 -43.60 -14.40 7.81
C PRO A 587 -44.29 -15.50 7.03
N ALA A 588 -44.69 -15.26 5.77
CA ALA A 588 -45.31 -16.27 4.93
C ALA A 588 -44.31 -17.41 4.63
N ARG A 589 -43.09 -17.08 4.29
CA ARG A 589 -42.00 -18.05 4.04
C ARG A 589 -41.66 -18.86 5.29
N GLN A 590 -41.71 -18.23 6.48
CA GLN A 590 -41.62 -18.94 7.76
C GLN A 590 -42.71 -19.99 7.92
N THR A 591 -43.95 -19.66 7.55
CA THR A 591 -45.09 -20.59 7.64
C THR A 591 -44.88 -21.77 6.68
N VAL A 592 -44.46 -21.54 5.46
CA VAL A 592 -44.15 -22.63 4.48
C VAL A 592 -43.08 -23.55 5.02
N LEU A 593 -41.97 -22.99 5.49
CA LEU A 593 -40.85 -23.77 6.03
C LEU A 593 -41.30 -24.64 7.22
N GLN A 594 -42.03 -24.09 8.18
CA GLN A 594 -42.48 -24.81 9.35
C GLN A 594 -43.50 -25.89 9.00
N THR A 595 -44.46 -25.61 8.10
CA THR A 595 -45.46 -26.60 7.64
C THR A 595 -44.80 -27.82 6.99
N TYR A 596 -43.77 -27.60 6.18
CA TYR A 596 -42.99 -28.70 5.61
C TYR A 596 -42.28 -29.52 6.70
N LEU A 597 -41.61 -28.85 7.65
CA LEU A 597 -40.92 -29.55 8.73
C LEU A 597 -41.87 -30.33 9.62
N ASP A 598 -43.03 -29.79 9.97
CA ASP A 598 -44.04 -30.47 10.78
C ASP A 598 -44.54 -31.74 10.07
N THR A 599 -44.59 -31.72 8.74
CA THR A 599 -45.08 -32.85 7.92
C THR A 599 -44.02 -33.93 7.74
N TYR A 600 -42.79 -33.56 7.36
CA TYR A 600 -41.78 -34.52 6.92
C TYR A 600 -40.65 -34.74 7.93
N HIS A 601 -40.47 -33.83 8.91
CA HIS A 601 -39.45 -33.85 9.94
C HIS A 601 -40.01 -33.48 11.32
N PRO A 602 -40.96 -34.29 11.86
CA PRO A 602 -41.64 -33.97 13.14
C PRO A 602 -40.66 -33.65 14.25
N GLY A 603 -40.85 -32.50 14.93
CA GLY A 603 -40.01 -32.04 16.03
C GLY A 603 -38.87 -31.12 15.62
N MET A 604 -38.57 -30.97 14.32
CA MET A 604 -37.65 -29.94 13.84
C MET A 604 -38.34 -28.58 13.76
N LYS A 605 -37.58 -27.52 13.98
CA LYS A 605 -38.04 -26.12 13.90
C LYS A 605 -37.29 -25.37 12.82
N GLY A 606 -38.03 -24.61 12.02
CA GLY A 606 -37.47 -23.65 11.07
C GLY A 606 -37.61 -22.21 11.55
N VAL A 607 -36.67 -21.38 11.23
CA VAL A 607 -36.68 -19.92 11.50
C VAL A 607 -36.34 -19.19 10.22
N ALA A 608 -37.07 -18.13 9.91
CA ALA A 608 -36.84 -17.24 8.79
C ALA A 608 -36.74 -15.78 9.29
N LEU A 609 -35.63 -15.10 9.03
CA LEU A 609 -35.34 -13.76 9.47
C LEU A 609 -34.74 -12.90 8.36
N GLN A 610 -34.89 -11.59 8.47
CA GLN A 610 -34.09 -10.65 7.68
C GLN A 610 -32.66 -10.59 8.26
N SER A 611 -31.64 -10.67 7.39
CA SER A 611 -30.23 -10.61 7.82
C SER A 611 -29.87 -9.30 8.54
N SER A 612 -30.41 -8.18 8.09
CA SER A 612 -30.23 -6.87 8.73
C SER A 612 -30.82 -6.84 10.15
N ALA A 613 -32.03 -7.36 10.34
CA ALA A 613 -32.62 -7.48 11.66
C ALA A 613 -31.78 -8.39 12.58
N PHE A 614 -31.35 -9.55 12.05
CA PHE A 614 -30.50 -10.48 12.78
C PHE A 614 -29.15 -9.86 13.21
N MET A 615 -28.48 -9.10 12.33
CA MET A 615 -27.22 -8.44 12.63
C MET A 615 -27.37 -7.32 13.68
N ASN A 616 -28.49 -6.61 13.68
CA ASN A 616 -28.78 -5.53 14.63
C ASN A 616 -29.21 -6.01 16.03
N MET A 617 -29.56 -7.28 16.20
CA MET A 617 -29.91 -7.86 17.51
C MET A 617 -28.68 -7.96 18.40
N GLU A 618 -28.88 -7.87 19.73
CA GLU A 618 -27.88 -8.27 20.71
C GLU A 618 -27.66 -9.79 20.69
N ARG A 619 -26.51 -10.23 21.20
CA ARG A 619 -26.16 -11.66 21.21
C ARG A 619 -27.23 -12.54 21.90
N ALA A 620 -27.82 -12.06 22.98
CA ALA A 620 -28.87 -12.78 23.71
C ALA A 620 -30.14 -12.90 22.87
N GLU A 621 -30.53 -11.82 22.20
CA GLU A 621 -31.70 -11.76 21.32
C GLU A 621 -31.53 -12.67 20.10
N ARG A 622 -30.34 -12.69 19.48
CA ARG A 622 -30.03 -13.62 18.37
C ARG A 622 -30.19 -15.08 18.82
N LYS A 623 -29.68 -15.43 20.00
CA LYS A 623 -29.82 -16.79 20.54
C LYS A 623 -31.27 -17.16 20.84
N GLU A 624 -32.07 -16.23 21.32
CA GLU A 624 -33.51 -16.43 21.54
C GLU A 624 -34.26 -16.56 20.20
N ALA A 625 -34.02 -15.67 19.24
CA ALA A 625 -34.66 -15.71 17.91
C ALA A 625 -34.38 -17.00 17.15
N VAL A 626 -33.14 -17.48 17.21
CA VAL A 626 -32.75 -18.76 16.60
C VAL A 626 -33.23 -19.96 17.45
N GLY A 627 -33.22 -19.84 18.78
CA GLY A 627 -33.71 -20.85 19.71
C GLY A 627 -33.20 -22.28 19.44
N ALA A 628 -34.12 -23.22 19.34
CA ALA A 628 -33.88 -24.62 19.03
C ALA A 628 -34.05 -24.95 17.54
N ALA A 629 -33.98 -23.97 16.62
CA ALA A 629 -34.15 -24.18 15.21
C ALA A 629 -33.14 -25.20 14.65
N SER A 630 -33.65 -26.13 13.81
CA SER A 630 -32.85 -27.07 13.04
C SER A 630 -32.39 -26.48 11.70
N VAL A 631 -33.17 -25.54 11.16
CA VAL A 631 -32.82 -24.79 9.96
C VAL A 631 -33.14 -23.29 10.14
N VAL A 632 -32.23 -22.44 9.69
CA VAL A 632 -32.39 -20.99 9.76
C VAL A 632 -32.19 -20.40 8.37
N PHE A 633 -33.21 -19.73 7.87
CA PHE A 633 -33.18 -18.97 6.62
C PHE A 633 -32.94 -17.49 6.96
N LEU A 634 -31.90 -16.90 6.36
CA LEU A 634 -31.60 -15.48 6.47
C LEU A 634 -31.74 -14.82 5.11
N TYR A 635 -32.61 -13.83 5.02
CA TYR A 635 -32.85 -13.09 3.77
C TYR A 635 -32.04 -11.81 3.79
N HIS A 636 -31.20 -11.65 2.79
CA HIS A 636 -30.36 -10.47 2.58
C HIS A 636 -30.82 -9.76 1.31
N ASN A 637 -31.03 -8.45 1.34
CA ASN A 637 -31.51 -7.66 0.21
C ASN A 637 -30.76 -6.33 0.14
N ARG A 638 -29.56 -6.35 -0.40
CA ARG A 638 -28.80 -5.12 -0.66
C ARG A 638 -28.71 -4.82 -2.13
N ILE A 639 -28.35 -5.82 -2.95
CA ILE A 639 -28.11 -5.61 -4.38
C ILE A 639 -29.41 -5.20 -5.06
N ASP A 640 -30.48 -5.98 -4.89
CA ASP A 640 -31.77 -5.71 -5.53
C ASP A 640 -32.38 -4.37 -5.05
N ALA A 641 -32.30 -4.09 -3.75
CA ALA A 641 -32.82 -2.84 -3.19
C ALA A 641 -32.16 -1.58 -3.78
N ILE A 642 -30.87 -1.65 -4.14
CA ILE A 642 -30.14 -0.53 -4.76
C ILE A 642 -30.36 -0.54 -6.28
N GLY A 643 -30.39 -1.71 -6.91
CA GLY A 643 -30.51 -1.88 -8.35
C GLY A 643 -31.89 -1.50 -8.90
N ASP A 644 -32.98 -1.87 -8.21
CA ASP A 644 -34.36 -1.64 -8.68
C ASP A 644 -34.80 -0.17 -8.58
N ASP A 645 -34.11 0.67 -7.80
CA ASP A 645 -34.39 2.09 -7.73
C ASP A 645 -33.61 2.86 -8.80
N ALA A 646 -34.32 3.54 -9.68
CA ALA A 646 -33.77 4.34 -10.78
C ALA A 646 -32.79 5.41 -10.35
N THR A 647 -32.85 5.87 -9.10
CA THR A 647 -31.95 6.90 -8.56
C THR A 647 -30.64 6.32 -8.05
N THR A 648 -30.62 5.03 -7.73
CA THR A 648 -29.47 4.32 -7.15
C THR A 648 -28.94 3.16 -8.00
N GLU A 649 -29.57 2.81 -9.13
CA GLU A 649 -29.16 1.68 -9.99
C GLU A 649 -27.68 1.78 -10.44
N HIS A 650 -27.16 3.01 -10.52
CA HIS A 650 -25.75 3.24 -10.88
C HIS A 650 -24.76 2.84 -9.78
N ASP A 651 -25.22 2.60 -8.55
CA ASP A 651 -24.43 2.16 -7.39
C ASP A 651 -24.51 0.63 -7.18
N VAL A 652 -25.14 -0.12 -8.08
CA VAL A 652 -25.35 -1.56 -7.93
C VAL A 652 -24.02 -2.32 -7.73
N PHE A 653 -22.93 -1.93 -8.35
CA PHE A 653 -21.63 -2.60 -8.16
C PHE A 653 -20.98 -2.25 -6.82
N ASP A 654 -21.23 -1.05 -6.27
CA ASP A 654 -20.90 -0.76 -4.89
C ASP A 654 -21.71 -1.61 -3.92
N ALA A 655 -23.02 -1.79 -4.19
CA ALA A 655 -23.86 -2.71 -3.45
C ALA A 655 -23.35 -4.16 -3.52
N CYS A 656 -22.82 -4.62 -4.66
CA CYS A 656 -22.19 -5.94 -4.77
C CYS A 656 -20.94 -6.06 -3.88
N ARG A 657 -20.05 -5.05 -3.86
CA ARG A 657 -18.89 -5.01 -2.99
C ARG A 657 -19.29 -5.05 -1.51
N ASP A 658 -20.23 -4.20 -1.14
CA ASP A 658 -20.73 -4.12 0.23
C ASP A 658 -21.43 -5.44 0.65
N THR A 659 -22.16 -6.09 -0.27
CA THR A 659 -22.77 -7.41 -0.03
C THR A 659 -21.72 -8.47 0.30
N ILE A 660 -20.60 -8.51 -0.42
CA ILE A 660 -19.50 -9.42 -0.10
C ILE A 660 -19.02 -9.18 1.34
N THR A 661 -18.83 -7.94 1.73
CA THR A 661 -18.40 -7.57 3.09
C THR A 661 -19.44 -7.99 4.14
N GLU A 662 -20.71 -7.65 3.92
CA GLU A 662 -21.82 -7.95 4.84
C GLU A 662 -22.02 -9.46 5.00
N LEU A 663 -21.95 -10.23 3.93
CA LEU A 663 -22.07 -11.67 3.99
C LEU A 663 -20.87 -12.34 4.67
N CYS A 664 -19.65 -11.85 4.49
CA CYS A 664 -18.48 -12.31 5.25
C CYS A 664 -18.64 -12.05 6.76
N GLN A 665 -19.14 -10.87 7.14
CA GLN A 665 -19.44 -10.54 8.53
C GLN A 665 -20.54 -11.44 9.10
N LEU A 666 -21.61 -11.67 8.34
CA LEU A 666 -22.73 -12.54 8.73
C LEU A 666 -22.27 -13.99 8.95
N VAL A 667 -21.50 -14.56 8.01
CA VAL A 667 -20.91 -15.91 8.14
C VAL A 667 -20.02 -15.98 9.37
N SER A 668 -19.12 -15.01 9.55
CA SER A 668 -18.23 -14.95 10.71
C SER A 668 -19.00 -14.88 12.03
N GLN A 669 -20.09 -14.10 12.08
CA GLN A 669 -20.97 -13.99 13.23
C GLN A 669 -21.67 -15.31 13.56
N ILE A 670 -22.21 -15.98 12.54
CA ILE A 670 -22.89 -17.30 12.66
C ILE A 670 -21.90 -18.36 13.17
N VAL A 671 -20.69 -18.41 12.60
CA VAL A 671 -19.65 -19.36 13.03
C VAL A 671 -19.25 -19.10 14.49
N ARG A 672 -18.98 -17.86 14.85
CA ARG A 672 -18.50 -17.46 16.18
C ARG A 672 -19.52 -17.72 17.28
N GLU A 673 -20.81 -17.38 17.02
CA GLU A 673 -21.84 -17.46 18.07
C GLU A 673 -22.52 -18.81 18.15
N PHE A 674 -22.77 -19.45 17.01
CA PHE A 674 -23.53 -20.69 16.94
C PHE A 674 -22.71 -21.93 16.61
N ARG A 675 -21.39 -21.75 16.35
CA ARG A 675 -20.45 -22.82 15.98
C ARG A 675 -20.95 -23.62 14.76
N ALA A 676 -21.48 -22.89 13.80
CA ALA A 676 -21.97 -23.49 12.55
C ALA A 676 -20.84 -24.22 11.82
N SER A 677 -21.13 -25.42 11.33
CA SER A 677 -20.22 -26.21 10.49
C SER A 677 -20.48 -26.02 9.02
N ASP A 678 -21.74 -25.81 8.65
CA ASP A 678 -22.19 -25.74 7.26
C ASP A 678 -23.14 -24.53 7.10
N ILE A 679 -22.87 -23.72 6.10
CA ILE A 679 -23.68 -22.56 5.71
C ILE A 679 -23.83 -22.60 4.21
N LEU A 680 -25.08 -22.59 3.72
CA LEU A 680 -25.41 -22.44 2.31
C LEU A 680 -25.70 -20.97 2.01
N ILE A 681 -25.16 -20.46 0.92
CA ILE A 681 -25.46 -19.10 0.42
C ILE A 681 -25.92 -19.24 -1.03
N THR A 682 -27.03 -18.61 -1.35
CA THR A 682 -27.62 -18.69 -2.70
C THR A 682 -28.36 -17.40 -3.05
N ALA A 683 -28.91 -17.33 -4.25
CA ALA A 683 -29.72 -16.24 -4.75
C ALA A 683 -31.07 -16.72 -5.30
N ASP A 684 -32.03 -15.84 -5.31
CA ASP A 684 -33.30 -16.03 -5.94
C ASP A 684 -33.27 -15.78 -7.46
N HIS A 685 -32.46 -14.82 -7.91
CA HIS A 685 -32.16 -14.56 -9.32
C HIS A 685 -30.81 -13.79 -9.42
N GLY A 686 -30.33 -13.62 -10.64
CA GLY A 686 -29.28 -12.67 -10.96
C GLY A 686 -29.83 -11.44 -11.69
N PHE A 687 -28.97 -10.66 -12.35
CA PHE A 687 -29.37 -9.46 -13.06
C PHE A 687 -28.47 -9.15 -14.26
N LEU A 688 -28.99 -8.38 -15.22
CA LEU A 688 -28.24 -7.71 -16.25
C LEU A 688 -27.99 -6.26 -15.84
N TYR A 689 -26.77 -5.78 -16.12
CA TYR A 689 -26.42 -4.39 -15.90
C TYR A 689 -25.61 -3.86 -17.08
N THR A 690 -25.95 -2.65 -17.53
CA THR A 690 -25.17 -1.85 -18.50
C THR A 690 -25.03 -0.44 -17.96
N ALA A 691 -23.82 0.15 -18.01
CA ALA A 691 -23.62 1.49 -17.45
C ALA A 691 -24.27 2.60 -18.28
N GLN A 692 -24.45 2.34 -19.58
CA GLN A 692 -25.15 3.24 -20.50
C GLN A 692 -26.53 2.69 -20.84
N PRO A 693 -27.57 3.54 -20.91
CA PRO A 693 -28.88 3.15 -21.37
C PRO A 693 -28.84 2.54 -22.77
N LEU A 694 -29.70 1.56 -23.02
CA LEU A 694 -29.84 0.97 -24.34
C LEU A 694 -30.51 1.94 -25.33
N GLY A 695 -30.10 1.82 -26.59
CA GLY A 695 -30.75 2.54 -27.70
C GLY A 695 -32.21 2.10 -27.89
N GLU A 696 -32.99 2.90 -28.62
CA GLU A 696 -34.40 2.55 -28.90
C GLU A 696 -34.54 1.29 -29.76
N THR A 697 -33.54 0.95 -30.58
CA THR A 697 -33.47 -0.29 -31.36
C THR A 697 -33.31 -1.55 -30.49
N ASP A 698 -32.81 -1.39 -29.26
CA ASP A 698 -32.60 -2.50 -28.32
C ASP A 698 -33.78 -2.62 -27.34
N LYS A 699 -34.93 -2.04 -27.69
CA LYS A 699 -36.14 -2.04 -26.87
C LYS A 699 -37.37 -2.45 -27.69
N VAL A 700 -38.16 -3.33 -27.11
CA VAL A 700 -39.42 -3.84 -27.68
C VAL A 700 -40.61 -3.14 -27.02
N ALA A 701 -41.56 -2.70 -27.83
CA ALA A 701 -42.77 -2.10 -27.30
C ALA A 701 -43.76 -3.16 -26.84
N LEU A 702 -44.47 -2.93 -25.75
CA LEU A 702 -45.50 -3.86 -25.26
C LEU A 702 -46.64 -4.04 -26.25
N THR A 703 -46.86 -3.08 -27.16
CA THR A 703 -47.84 -3.17 -28.26
C THR A 703 -47.53 -4.24 -29.30
N GLU A 704 -46.28 -4.77 -29.30
CA GLU A 704 -45.85 -5.88 -30.15
C GLU A 704 -46.25 -7.25 -29.56
N VAL A 705 -46.79 -7.28 -28.33
CA VAL A 705 -47.32 -8.48 -27.69
C VAL A 705 -48.80 -8.64 -27.96
N GLN A 706 -49.16 -9.76 -28.55
CA GLN A 706 -50.54 -10.12 -28.79
C GLN A 706 -51.11 -10.94 -27.64
N GLY A 707 -52.37 -10.82 -27.33
CA GLY A 707 -53.05 -11.52 -26.25
C GLY A 707 -53.17 -10.71 -24.95
N GLN A 708 -53.74 -11.32 -23.93
CA GLN A 708 -53.93 -10.67 -22.64
C GLN A 708 -52.74 -10.82 -21.74
N ILE A 709 -52.14 -9.70 -21.31
CA ILE A 709 -50.98 -9.65 -20.41
C ILE A 709 -51.47 -9.64 -18.97
N ALA A 710 -50.96 -10.54 -18.14
CA ALA A 710 -51.20 -10.58 -16.70
C ALA A 710 -50.19 -9.73 -15.95
N ALA A 711 -48.88 -9.85 -16.29
CA ALA A 711 -47.80 -9.09 -15.68
C ALA A 711 -46.64 -8.90 -16.68
N TYR A 712 -45.84 -7.86 -16.50
CA TYR A 712 -44.61 -7.67 -17.26
C TYR A 712 -43.57 -6.86 -16.49
N GLY A 713 -42.33 -7.20 -16.77
CA GLY A 713 -41.15 -6.42 -16.36
C GLY A 713 -40.38 -5.96 -17.59
N ARG A 714 -39.19 -5.44 -17.40
CA ARG A 714 -38.31 -5.07 -18.52
C ARG A 714 -37.69 -6.28 -19.26
N ARG A 715 -37.75 -7.49 -18.65
CA ARG A 715 -37.13 -8.72 -19.17
C ARG A 715 -38.05 -9.89 -19.27
N TYR A 716 -39.36 -9.71 -19.00
CA TYR A 716 -40.35 -10.78 -19.08
C TYR A 716 -41.77 -10.26 -19.36
N VAL A 717 -42.56 -11.09 -19.96
CA VAL A 717 -44.03 -10.97 -20.01
C VAL A 717 -44.63 -12.29 -19.53
N VAL A 718 -45.60 -12.22 -18.65
CA VAL A 718 -46.51 -13.32 -18.30
C VAL A 718 -47.89 -12.91 -18.79
N GLY A 719 -48.44 -13.69 -19.66
CA GLY A 719 -49.75 -13.47 -20.21
C GLY A 719 -50.68 -14.67 -20.09
N MET A 720 -51.95 -14.47 -20.40
CA MET A 720 -52.94 -15.54 -20.49
C MET A 720 -52.59 -16.46 -21.68
N ARG A 721 -53.10 -17.68 -21.65
CA ARG A 721 -52.90 -18.63 -22.73
C ARG A 721 -53.17 -18.02 -24.12
N GLY A 722 -52.20 -18.17 -25.02
CA GLY A 722 -52.26 -17.61 -26.36
C GLY A 722 -51.54 -16.25 -26.51
N VAL A 723 -50.84 -15.78 -25.45
CA VAL A 723 -49.93 -14.62 -25.55
C VAL A 723 -48.80 -14.96 -26.52
N SER A 724 -48.43 -14.04 -27.42
CA SER A 724 -47.38 -14.26 -28.40
C SER A 724 -46.72 -12.92 -28.82
N SER A 725 -45.50 -13.00 -29.33
CA SER A 725 -44.77 -11.87 -29.92
C SER A 725 -43.72 -12.44 -30.88
N ASP A 726 -43.55 -11.80 -32.04
CA ASP A 726 -42.48 -12.17 -32.97
C ASP A 726 -41.10 -11.72 -32.48
N ALA A 727 -41.05 -10.72 -31.59
CA ALA A 727 -39.82 -10.15 -31.04
C ALA A 727 -39.36 -10.82 -29.73
N MET A 728 -40.13 -11.81 -29.20
CA MET A 728 -39.83 -12.44 -27.92
C MET A 728 -39.89 -13.97 -28.06
N MET A 729 -39.10 -14.63 -27.29
CA MET A 729 -39.04 -16.09 -27.20
C MET A 729 -40.09 -16.59 -26.22
N PRO A 730 -40.90 -17.64 -26.56
CA PRO A 730 -41.75 -18.31 -25.58
C PRO A 730 -40.92 -19.09 -24.57
N VAL A 731 -41.29 -18.98 -23.30
CA VAL A 731 -40.59 -19.64 -22.19
C VAL A 731 -41.65 -20.28 -21.27
N SER A 732 -41.50 -21.55 -20.99
CA SER A 732 -42.39 -22.23 -20.04
C SER A 732 -42.16 -21.73 -18.61
N LEU A 733 -43.25 -21.45 -17.89
CA LEU A 733 -43.18 -20.99 -16.50
C LEU A 733 -42.75 -22.12 -15.57
N THR A 734 -41.89 -21.83 -14.64
CA THR A 734 -41.38 -22.81 -13.65
C THR A 734 -42.46 -23.22 -12.64
N ALA A 735 -43.35 -22.31 -12.29
CA ALA A 735 -44.50 -22.59 -11.46
C ALA A 735 -45.72 -23.01 -12.34
N THR A 736 -46.41 -24.02 -11.93
CA THR A 736 -47.60 -24.50 -12.68
C THR A 736 -48.73 -23.48 -12.61
N SER A 737 -49.40 -23.24 -13.73
CA SER A 737 -50.60 -22.37 -13.81
C SER A 737 -51.82 -23.12 -14.32
N ASP A 738 -51.75 -24.46 -14.32
CA ASP A 738 -52.77 -25.35 -14.91
C ASP A 738 -53.07 -25.03 -16.41
N GLY A 739 -52.04 -24.44 -17.12
CA GLY A 739 -52.13 -24.05 -18.52
C GLY A 739 -52.82 -22.70 -18.78
N GLU A 740 -53.11 -21.92 -17.74
CA GLU A 740 -53.74 -20.61 -17.86
C GLU A 740 -52.77 -19.50 -18.26
N LEU A 741 -51.51 -19.60 -17.83
CA LEU A 741 -50.48 -18.60 -18.07
C LEU A 741 -49.35 -19.12 -19.00
N GLN A 742 -48.77 -18.21 -19.76
CA GLN A 742 -47.62 -18.44 -20.64
C GLN A 742 -46.60 -17.31 -20.47
N GLY A 743 -45.32 -17.63 -20.65
CA GLY A 743 -44.23 -16.67 -20.53
C GLY A 743 -43.60 -16.29 -21.86
N LEU A 744 -43.17 -15.06 -22.00
CA LEU A 744 -42.36 -14.57 -23.11
C LEU A 744 -41.15 -13.83 -22.53
N ALA A 745 -39.97 -14.07 -23.09
CA ALA A 745 -38.75 -13.35 -22.76
C ALA A 745 -38.21 -12.58 -23.97
N PRO A 746 -37.82 -11.33 -23.85
CA PRO A 746 -37.09 -10.64 -24.92
C PRO A 746 -35.76 -11.33 -25.13
N ARG A 747 -35.32 -11.37 -26.41
CA ARG A 747 -34.06 -12.00 -26.80
C ARG A 747 -32.86 -11.15 -26.37
N GLU A 748 -31.73 -11.80 -26.21
CA GLU A 748 -30.45 -11.23 -25.88
C GLU A 748 -30.53 -10.26 -24.69
N MET A 749 -29.99 -9.03 -24.84
CA MET A 749 -30.08 -7.99 -23.83
C MET A 749 -31.26 -7.01 -24.04
N ILE A 750 -32.14 -7.28 -24.99
CA ILE A 750 -33.30 -6.43 -25.32
C ILE A 750 -34.19 -6.20 -24.07
N ARG A 751 -34.72 -4.99 -23.91
CA ARG A 751 -35.65 -4.64 -22.83
C ARG A 751 -37.02 -4.28 -23.35
N ILE A 752 -38.02 -4.57 -22.56
CA ILE A 752 -39.39 -4.15 -22.82
C ILE A 752 -39.55 -2.68 -22.40
N LYS A 753 -40.11 -1.86 -23.26
CA LYS A 753 -40.43 -0.47 -22.94
C LYS A 753 -41.43 -0.40 -21.80
N LYS A 754 -41.06 0.19 -20.69
CA LYS A 754 -41.86 0.36 -19.50
C LYS A 754 -41.69 1.78 -18.97
N ALA A 755 -42.80 2.45 -18.66
CA ALA A 755 -42.76 3.76 -18.05
C ALA A 755 -42.08 3.70 -16.67
N GLY A 756 -41.38 4.77 -16.32
CA GLY A 756 -40.60 4.86 -15.10
C GLY A 756 -39.09 4.72 -15.36
N GLY A 757 -38.26 5.13 -14.38
CA GLY A 757 -36.82 5.02 -14.44
C GLY A 757 -36.30 3.60 -14.23
N GLY A 758 -34.97 3.41 -14.27
CA GLY A 758 -34.29 2.12 -14.03
C GLY A 758 -34.26 1.26 -15.31
N GLU A 759 -33.28 1.52 -16.19
CA GLU A 759 -33.11 0.75 -17.43
C GLU A 759 -31.78 0.00 -17.45
N ASN A 760 -30.87 0.39 -16.57
CA ASN A 760 -29.53 -0.12 -16.55
C ASN A 760 -29.45 -1.45 -15.79
N TYR A 761 -30.08 -1.50 -14.61
CA TYR A 761 -30.28 -2.73 -13.84
C TYR A 761 -31.61 -3.38 -14.20
N VAL A 762 -31.61 -4.62 -14.62
CA VAL A 762 -32.83 -5.38 -14.97
C VAL A 762 -32.66 -6.86 -14.66
N HIS A 763 -33.77 -7.51 -14.33
CA HIS A 763 -33.86 -8.94 -14.09
C HIS A 763 -35.21 -9.48 -14.57
N GLY A 764 -35.38 -10.80 -14.56
CA GLY A 764 -36.62 -11.45 -14.92
C GLY A 764 -36.57 -12.22 -16.24
N GLY A 765 -35.49 -12.10 -17.01
CA GLY A 765 -35.30 -12.77 -18.30
C GLY A 765 -34.58 -14.09 -18.22
N ILE A 766 -33.94 -14.43 -19.32
CA ILE A 766 -33.33 -15.74 -19.54
C ILE A 766 -31.83 -15.70 -19.82
N SER A 767 -31.18 -14.54 -19.71
CA SER A 767 -29.72 -14.49 -19.89
C SER A 767 -29.00 -15.32 -18.83
N LEU A 768 -27.77 -15.73 -19.12
CA LEU A 768 -26.92 -16.46 -18.16
C LEU A 768 -26.73 -15.66 -16.87
N GLN A 769 -26.62 -14.33 -16.97
CA GLN A 769 -26.47 -13.44 -15.82
C GLN A 769 -27.71 -13.38 -14.92
N GLU A 770 -28.93 -13.66 -15.48
CA GLU A 770 -30.21 -13.68 -14.78
C GLU A 770 -30.53 -15.06 -14.24
N LEU A 771 -30.29 -16.14 -15.04
CA LEU A 771 -30.65 -17.52 -14.71
C LEU A 771 -29.59 -18.28 -13.89
N CYS A 772 -28.30 -17.98 -14.07
CA CYS A 772 -27.26 -18.70 -13.37
C CYS A 772 -27.11 -18.15 -11.95
N VAL A 773 -27.75 -18.81 -10.99
CA VAL A 773 -27.66 -18.48 -9.58
C VAL A 773 -26.66 -19.38 -8.85
N PRO A 774 -25.93 -18.84 -7.87
CA PRO A 774 -24.90 -19.58 -7.15
C PRO A 774 -25.50 -20.54 -6.12
N VAL A 775 -24.77 -21.61 -5.84
CA VAL A 775 -24.91 -22.43 -4.63
C VAL A 775 -23.52 -22.48 -3.99
N LEU A 776 -23.30 -21.65 -2.99
CA LEU A 776 -22.05 -21.56 -2.28
C LEU A 776 -22.20 -22.32 -0.95
N HIS A 777 -21.48 -23.42 -0.80
CA HIS A 777 -21.42 -24.18 0.43
C HIS A 777 -20.15 -23.83 1.20
N PHE A 778 -20.31 -23.05 2.25
CA PHE A 778 -19.25 -22.76 3.21
C PHE A 778 -19.21 -23.82 4.28
N LYS A 779 -18.08 -24.50 4.42
CA LYS A 779 -17.83 -25.50 5.45
C LYS A 779 -16.75 -25.07 6.40
N ASN A 780 -17.13 -24.84 7.66
CA ASN A 780 -16.20 -24.48 8.72
C ASN A 780 -15.55 -25.73 9.29
N PHE A 781 -14.22 -25.80 9.32
CA PHE A 781 -13.47 -26.90 9.88
C PHE A 781 -12.96 -26.56 11.29
N ARG A 782 -12.97 -27.54 12.17
CA ARG A 782 -12.33 -27.42 13.48
C ARG A 782 -10.83 -27.69 13.32
N ALA A 783 -10.00 -26.96 14.07
CA ALA A 783 -8.57 -27.20 14.14
C ALA A 783 -8.29 -28.69 14.41
N GLY A 784 -7.37 -29.29 13.64
CA GLY A 784 -6.99 -30.70 13.73
C GLY A 784 -7.97 -31.68 13.06
N SER A 785 -9.08 -31.24 12.45
CA SER A 785 -9.98 -32.15 11.70
C SER A 785 -9.41 -32.48 10.31
N LYS A 786 -9.78 -33.65 9.78
CA LYS A 786 -9.41 -34.03 8.40
C LYS A 786 -9.99 -33.01 7.41
N GLY A 787 -9.13 -32.39 6.60
CA GLY A 787 -9.49 -31.32 5.65
C GLY A 787 -9.31 -29.90 6.19
N PHE A 788 -8.97 -29.72 7.47
CA PHE A 788 -8.59 -28.41 8.00
C PHE A 788 -7.33 -27.92 7.28
N ARG A 789 -7.39 -26.73 6.76
CA ARG A 789 -6.24 -25.96 6.26
C ARG A 789 -6.25 -24.62 6.97
N ASP A 790 -5.20 -24.37 7.71
CA ASP A 790 -5.07 -23.07 8.36
C ASP A 790 -4.73 -21.98 7.35
N ARG A 791 -5.06 -20.77 7.70
CA ARG A 791 -4.58 -19.61 6.97
C ARG A 791 -3.09 -19.47 7.25
N SER A 792 -2.34 -19.15 6.22
CA SER A 792 -0.95 -18.75 6.34
C SER A 792 -0.76 -17.40 5.67
N TYR A 793 0.23 -16.66 6.09
CA TYR A 793 0.67 -15.50 5.37
C TYR A 793 1.79 -15.90 4.40
N ALA A 794 1.83 -15.27 3.23
CA ALA A 794 2.94 -15.43 2.32
C ALA A 794 4.22 -15.01 3.02
N THR A 795 5.22 -15.89 3.08
CA THR A 795 6.50 -15.64 3.76
C THR A 795 7.54 -15.08 2.80
N LEU A 796 8.59 -14.50 3.37
CA LEU A 796 9.74 -14.00 2.63
C LEU A 796 10.97 -14.83 2.94
N SER A 797 11.82 -15.06 1.92
CA SER A 797 13.14 -15.63 2.04
C SER A 797 14.17 -14.84 1.24
N LEU A 798 15.45 -15.03 1.49
CA LEU A 798 16.51 -14.39 0.69
C LEU A 798 16.79 -15.20 -0.57
N VAL A 799 16.88 -14.52 -1.71
CA VAL A 799 17.28 -15.15 -2.98
C VAL A 799 18.72 -15.64 -2.92
N SER A 800 19.59 -14.90 -2.23
CA SER A 800 20.99 -15.25 -2.04
C SER A 800 21.36 -15.23 -0.55
N PRO A 801 22.16 -16.20 -0.07
CA PRO A 801 22.60 -16.21 1.33
C PRO A 801 23.43 -14.98 1.66
N LEU A 802 23.12 -14.30 2.75
CA LEU A 802 23.88 -13.19 3.31
C LEU A 802 24.69 -13.68 4.51
N THR A 803 26.00 -13.69 4.40
CA THR A 803 26.89 -14.12 5.49
C THR A 803 27.65 -12.96 6.12
N THR A 804 27.87 -11.88 5.37
CA THR A 804 28.67 -10.73 5.83
C THR A 804 28.13 -9.44 5.23
N ILE A 805 28.03 -8.40 6.02
CA ILE A 805 27.73 -7.03 5.59
C ILE A 805 29.04 -6.26 5.53
N THR A 806 29.46 -5.87 4.32
CA THR A 806 30.73 -5.16 4.06
C THR A 806 30.57 -3.70 3.73
N ASN A 807 29.37 -3.28 3.35
CA ASN A 807 29.04 -1.91 2.96
C ASN A 807 28.04 -1.28 3.93
N ALA A 808 28.19 0.01 4.17
CA ALA A 808 27.23 0.76 4.99
C ALA A 808 25.83 0.83 4.36
N SER A 809 25.74 0.75 3.04
CA SER A 809 24.49 0.68 2.27
C SER A 809 24.54 -0.54 1.35
N PHE A 810 23.46 -1.32 1.33
CA PHE A 810 23.36 -2.53 0.50
C PHE A 810 21.90 -2.87 0.20
N GLU A 811 21.69 -3.65 -0.85
CA GLU A 811 20.36 -4.11 -1.28
C GLU A 811 20.27 -5.63 -1.17
N LEU A 812 19.10 -6.11 -0.80
CA LEU A 812 18.79 -7.54 -0.74
C LEU A 812 17.62 -7.86 -1.65
N GLN A 813 17.76 -8.94 -2.39
CA GLN A 813 16.66 -9.52 -3.14
C GLN A 813 15.94 -10.55 -2.28
N LEU A 814 14.64 -10.33 -2.08
CA LEU A 814 13.74 -11.16 -1.31
C LEU A 814 12.80 -11.91 -2.25
N LEU A 815 12.59 -13.17 -2.00
CA LEU A 815 11.61 -14.01 -2.67
C LEU A 815 10.39 -14.15 -1.76
N GLN A 816 9.20 -13.89 -2.29
CA GLN A 816 7.97 -14.35 -1.66
C GLN A 816 7.78 -15.83 -1.97
N ASP A 817 7.77 -16.67 -0.93
CA ASP A 817 7.81 -18.13 -1.07
C ASP A 817 6.55 -18.69 -1.73
N ASP A 818 5.37 -18.25 -1.27
CA ASP A 818 4.07 -18.72 -1.74
C ASP A 818 3.32 -17.62 -2.49
N ALA A 819 2.63 -17.98 -3.57
CA ALA A 819 1.70 -17.07 -4.24
C ALA A 819 0.48 -16.78 -3.34
N VAL A 820 0.07 -15.52 -3.26
CA VAL A 820 -1.15 -15.14 -2.55
C VAL A 820 -2.36 -15.71 -3.27
N GLY A 821 -3.25 -16.35 -2.52
CA GLY A 821 -4.49 -16.93 -3.05
C GLY A 821 -5.04 -18.02 -2.13
N GLY A 822 -6.35 -18.22 -2.15
CA GLY A 822 -7.02 -19.18 -1.28
C GLY A 822 -6.71 -18.92 0.21
N LYS A 823 -5.96 -19.81 0.84
CA LYS A 823 -5.58 -19.71 2.26
C LYS A 823 -4.26 -18.94 2.52
N VAL A 824 -3.53 -18.61 1.48
CA VAL A 824 -2.30 -17.81 1.60
C VAL A 824 -2.67 -16.33 1.50
N LEU A 825 -2.55 -15.62 2.60
CA LEU A 825 -2.85 -14.20 2.72
C LEU A 825 -1.64 -13.36 2.32
N SER A 826 -1.89 -12.17 1.80
CA SER A 826 -0.85 -11.15 1.69
C SER A 826 -0.38 -10.73 3.08
N ALA A 827 0.90 -10.37 3.18
CA ALA A 827 1.48 -9.84 4.40
C ALA A 827 2.39 -8.66 4.10
N THR A 828 2.40 -7.69 5.00
CA THR A 828 3.40 -6.64 5.04
C THR A 828 4.40 -6.97 6.14
N TYR A 829 5.67 -7.01 5.81
CA TYR A 829 6.73 -7.31 6.75
C TYR A 829 7.55 -6.07 7.07
N GLU A 830 7.76 -5.82 8.36
CA GLU A 830 8.83 -4.96 8.85
C GLU A 830 10.12 -5.74 8.88
N LEU A 831 11.10 -5.35 8.03
CA LEU A 831 12.42 -5.96 7.98
C LEU A 831 13.46 -5.05 8.60
N GLY A 832 14.32 -5.60 9.48
CA GLY A 832 15.43 -4.87 10.06
C GLY A 832 16.54 -5.81 10.53
N PHE A 833 17.77 -5.30 10.53
CA PHE A 833 18.88 -6.01 11.13
C PHE A 833 19.02 -5.61 12.59
N TYR A 834 19.26 -6.59 13.45
CA TYR A 834 19.43 -6.41 14.89
C TYR A 834 20.67 -7.19 15.36
N LEU A 835 21.46 -6.59 16.25
CA LEU A 835 22.50 -7.31 16.98
C LEU A 835 21.90 -8.37 17.90
N ASP A 836 22.72 -9.27 18.42
CA ASP A 836 22.25 -10.35 19.30
C ASP A 836 21.65 -9.84 20.62
N ASP A 837 22.02 -8.64 21.06
CA ASP A 837 21.46 -7.95 22.24
C ASP A 837 20.13 -7.22 21.95
N GLY A 838 19.66 -7.24 20.69
CA GLY A 838 18.44 -6.57 20.25
C GLY A 838 18.64 -5.13 19.76
N THR A 839 19.87 -4.61 19.77
CA THR A 839 20.17 -3.26 19.26
C THR A 839 19.89 -3.20 17.76
N PRO A 840 19.10 -2.23 17.25
CA PRO A 840 18.83 -2.08 15.83
C PRO A 840 20.11 -1.70 15.06
N ALA A 841 20.52 -2.57 14.13
CA ALA A 841 21.68 -2.32 13.28
C ALA A 841 21.35 -1.54 12.00
N THR A 842 20.10 -1.59 11.54
CA THR A 842 19.60 -0.80 10.40
C THR A 842 18.28 -0.13 10.78
N GLU A 843 17.79 0.74 9.91
CA GLU A 843 16.39 1.15 9.93
C GLU A 843 15.47 0.00 9.52
N VAL A 844 14.19 0.12 9.83
CA VAL A 844 13.15 -0.84 9.45
C VAL A 844 12.67 -0.53 8.03
N ARG A 845 12.46 -1.57 7.22
CA ARG A 845 11.87 -1.49 5.88
C ARG A 845 10.57 -2.26 5.82
N HIS A 846 9.58 -1.70 5.13
CA HIS A 846 8.33 -2.39 4.88
C HIS A 846 8.38 -3.06 3.50
N VAL A 847 8.12 -4.35 3.47
CA VAL A 847 8.08 -5.15 2.24
C VAL A 847 6.77 -5.92 2.18
N ALA A 848 6.01 -5.73 1.11
CA ALA A 848 4.76 -6.42 0.89
C ALA A 848 5.00 -7.77 0.19
N ALA A 849 4.56 -8.86 0.81
CA ALA A 849 4.43 -10.17 0.20
C ALA A 849 2.98 -10.34 -0.30
N SER A 850 2.65 -9.72 -1.42
CA SER A 850 1.28 -9.62 -1.94
C SER A 850 1.09 -10.18 -3.36
N SER A 851 2.14 -10.75 -3.96
CA SER A 851 2.08 -11.27 -5.33
C SER A 851 1.29 -12.57 -5.41
N ALA A 852 0.34 -12.63 -6.34
CA ALA A 852 -0.42 -13.82 -6.69
C ALA A 852 0.20 -14.59 -7.89
N GLU A 853 1.35 -14.15 -8.40
CA GLU A 853 2.01 -14.76 -9.54
C GLU A 853 2.38 -16.22 -9.26
N PRO A 854 2.01 -17.16 -10.14
CA PRO A 854 2.33 -18.57 -9.94
C PRO A 854 3.83 -18.85 -10.00
N ASP A 855 4.55 -18.12 -10.86
CA ASP A 855 5.99 -18.29 -11.04
C ASP A 855 6.77 -17.54 -9.96
N ALA A 856 7.65 -18.27 -9.26
CA ALA A 856 8.45 -17.73 -8.17
C ALA A 856 9.36 -16.57 -8.58
N ILE A 857 9.87 -16.59 -9.82
CA ILE A 857 10.77 -15.53 -10.33
C ILE A 857 10.08 -14.16 -10.38
N ASN A 858 8.75 -14.16 -10.57
CA ASN A 858 7.93 -12.95 -10.63
C ASN A 858 7.43 -12.47 -9.26
N ARG A 859 7.83 -13.15 -8.17
CA ARG A 859 7.48 -12.81 -6.79
C ARG A 859 8.68 -12.26 -6.01
N THR A 860 9.66 -11.66 -6.69
CA THR A 860 10.84 -11.10 -6.04
C THR A 860 10.63 -9.63 -5.69
N ASN A 861 11.14 -9.23 -4.52
CA ASN A 861 11.12 -7.88 -4.00
C ASN A 861 12.55 -7.43 -3.69
N TRP A 862 12.80 -6.13 -3.74
CA TRP A 862 14.08 -5.54 -3.36
C TRP A 862 13.92 -4.69 -2.10
N ALA A 863 14.88 -4.77 -1.19
CA ALA A 863 14.93 -3.93 0.01
C ALA A 863 16.34 -3.40 0.22
N SER A 864 16.46 -2.08 0.31
CA SER A 864 17.73 -1.39 0.58
C SER A 864 17.86 -1.13 2.08
N PHE A 865 19.03 -1.40 2.63
CA PHE A 865 19.34 -1.22 4.04
C PHE A 865 20.56 -0.31 4.22
N HIS A 866 20.53 0.49 5.29
CA HIS A 866 21.65 1.33 5.70
C HIS A 866 22.00 0.99 7.14
N VAL A 867 23.27 0.71 7.39
CA VAL A 867 23.77 0.40 8.72
C VAL A 867 23.82 1.67 9.55
N ARG A 868 23.24 1.63 10.74
CA ARG A 868 23.22 2.77 11.66
C ARG A 868 24.64 3.11 12.14
N ALA A 869 24.94 4.39 12.23
CA ALA A 869 26.23 4.87 12.72
C ALA A 869 26.61 4.27 14.09
N ALA A 870 25.64 4.12 14.99
CA ALA A 870 25.85 3.58 16.33
C ALA A 870 26.42 2.14 16.38
N VAL A 871 26.30 1.37 15.28
CA VAL A 871 26.79 -0.02 15.22
C VAL A 871 27.95 -0.20 14.24
N MET A 872 28.38 0.84 13.53
CA MET A 872 29.49 0.75 12.56
C MET A 872 30.81 0.35 13.24
N ASP A 873 31.00 0.68 14.50
CA ASP A 873 32.20 0.33 15.28
C ASP A 873 32.16 -1.13 15.83
N HIS A 874 31.03 -1.83 15.66
CA HIS A 874 30.88 -3.23 16.13
C HIS A 874 31.35 -4.22 15.06
N VAL A 875 32.55 -4.01 14.51
CA VAL A 875 33.13 -4.92 13.52
C VAL A 875 33.30 -6.31 14.13
N GLY A 876 32.84 -7.34 13.42
CA GLY A 876 32.83 -8.73 13.86
C GLY A 876 31.59 -9.12 14.68
N ALA A 877 30.69 -8.20 15.00
CA ALA A 877 29.46 -8.54 15.68
C ALA A 877 28.49 -9.31 14.75
N THR A 878 27.79 -10.27 15.33
CA THR A 878 26.72 -11.01 14.62
C THR A 878 25.44 -10.19 14.64
N CYS A 879 24.77 -10.09 13.51
CA CYS A 879 23.45 -9.51 13.39
C CYS A 879 22.47 -10.46 12.69
N ARG A 880 21.18 -10.26 12.96
CA ARG A 880 20.07 -11.05 12.42
C ARG A 880 19.16 -10.16 11.59
N LEU A 881 18.85 -10.59 10.35
CA LEU A 881 17.75 -10.02 9.60
C LEU A 881 16.43 -10.62 10.09
N VAL A 882 15.62 -9.79 10.70
CA VAL A 882 14.31 -10.17 11.26
C VAL A 882 13.21 -9.58 10.42
N ALA A 883 12.21 -10.40 10.09
CA ALA A 883 10.98 -9.98 9.45
C ALA A 883 9.81 -10.16 10.43
N ARG A 884 9.10 -9.08 10.74
CA ARG A 884 7.89 -9.06 11.58
C ARG A 884 6.68 -8.81 10.71
N ASN A 885 5.68 -9.67 10.83
CA ASN A 885 4.42 -9.51 10.11
C ASN A 885 3.58 -8.42 10.78
N VAL A 886 3.34 -7.31 10.08
CA VAL A 886 2.52 -6.18 10.58
C VAL A 886 1.05 -6.56 10.62
N ASP A 887 0.59 -7.43 9.70
CA ASP A 887 -0.80 -7.85 9.58
C ASP A 887 -1.18 -8.93 10.61
N ASP A 888 -0.18 -9.56 11.24
CA ASP A 888 -0.36 -10.48 12.38
C ASP A 888 0.72 -10.26 13.44
N PRO A 889 0.53 -9.31 14.36
CA PRO A 889 1.49 -9.04 15.44
C PRO A 889 1.70 -10.20 16.42
N SER A 890 0.84 -11.23 16.35
CA SER A 890 0.96 -12.44 17.19
C SER A 890 1.82 -13.54 16.54
N ALA A 891 2.17 -13.39 15.26
CA ALA A 891 3.04 -14.33 14.56
C ALA A 891 4.48 -14.27 15.10
N GLU A 892 5.15 -15.40 15.10
CA GLU A 892 6.58 -15.46 15.45
C GLU A 892 7.41 -14.66 14.43
N GLU A 893 8.45 -13.98 14.92
CA GLU A 893 9.41 -13.28 14.09
C GLU A 893 10.17 -14.27 13.18
N LEU A 894 10.27 -13.97 11.90
CA LEU A 894 11.07 -14.76 10.97
C LEU A 894 12.50 -14.24 10.94
N VAL A 895 13.48 -15.11 11.20
CA VAL A 895 14.89 -14.79 11.03
C VAL A 895 15.32 -15.24 9.64
N LEU A 896 15.45 -14.29 8.71
CA LEU A 896 15.78 -14.57 7.30
C LEU A 896 17.26 -14.82 7.08
N ALA A 897 18.14 -14.18 7.89
CA ALA A 897 19.58 -14.38 7.82
C ALA A 897 20.26 -14.13 9.17
N ARG A 898 21.45 -14.75 9.34
CA ARG A 898 22.43 -14.38 10.35
C ARG A 898 23.73 -14.05 9.65
N CYS A 899 24.29 -12.88 9.90
CA CYS A 899 25.47 -12.38 9.22
C CYS A 899 26.41 -11.63 10.17
N THR A 900 27.62 -11.42 9.76
CA THR A 900 28.64 -10.68 10.51
C THR A 900 28.79 -9.28 9.95
N LEU A 901 28.81 -8.26 10.81
CA LEU A 901 29.18 -6.92 10.42
C LEU A 901 30.70 -6.86 10.17
N SER A 902 31.10 -6.57 8.92
CA SER A 902 32.49 -6.43 8.52
C SER A 902 32.64 -5.16 7.68
N ILE A 903 32.05 -4.07 8.17
CA ILE A 903 32.16 -2.79 7.48
C ILE A 903 33.58 -2.30 7.74
N SER A 904 34.44 -2.46 6.73
CA SER A 904 35.64 -1.64 6.69
C SER A 904 35.17 -0.22 6.40
N VAL A 905 35.31 0.68 7.35
CA VAL A 905 35.28 2.12 7.06
C VAL A 905 36.48 2.34 6.14
N GLY A 906 36.25 2.04 4.85
CA GLY A 906 37.22 2.38 3.83
C GLY A 906 37.37 3.88 3.88
N THR A 907 38.59 4.35 4.03
CA THR A 907 39.04 5.72 3.86
C THR A 907 38.77 6.26 2.43
N SER A 908 37.82 5.71 1.71
CA SER A 908 37.43 6.11 0.36
C SER A 908 36.33 7.19 0.30
N PHE A 909 35.90 7.75 1.43
CA PHE A 909 35.38 9.10 1.38
C PHE A 909 36.62 10.01 1.33
N SER A 910 37.00 10.40 0.11
CA SER A 910 38.08 11.36 -0.09
C SER A 910 37.89 12.52 0.89
N SER A 911 38.90 12.74 1.72
CA SER A 911 39.02 13.87 2.65
C SER A 911 38.98 15.25 1.96
N ASP A 912 38.54 15.31 0.73
CA ASP A 912 38.73 16.43 -0.16
C ASP A 912 37.40 17.12 -0.55
N TRP A 913 36.51 17.38 0.42
CA TRP A 913 35.43 18.35 0.20
C TRP A 913 35.31 19.40 1.28
#